data_a6c84650dfca915d05c7470019c5a9f9
#
_entry.id   a6c84650dfca915d05c7470019c5a9f9
#
_cell.length_a   1.000
_cell.length_b   1.000
_cell.length_c   1.000
_cell.angle_alpha   90.00
_cell.angle_beta   90.00
_cell.angle_gamma   90.00
#
_symmetry.space_group_name_H-M   'P 1'
#
loop_
_entity.id
_entity.type
_entity.pdbx_description
1 polymer ?
#
loop_
_entity_poly.entity_id
_entity_poly.type
_entity_poly.pdbx_seq_one_letter_code
_entity_poly.pdbx_strand_id
1 'polypeptide(L)'
;MNVVVQSVLLGLVVPFVVVLIGWILSSLYLIRESEVGLVEKKVIGGSLPAGRVVAAAGEQGLQAQTLAPGLHFMPKPFYKVWRIPLTRVPQGYIALITAIDGAPLQMGQLLARTVDGHHNFQDGVAFLTKGGQKGAQVGVLTPGQYRINTRLFEIDVATAIEVPEGRIATITAIDGTPLPMGQLLGRAVPGHMNFQDAESFLANGGQKGPQVEILTPGMYYINPRMFTVSLGDAVKVRTGEIGIVEAFDGEELRTEQILGDSLRGHDDFQSAQAFLDAGGHRGPQLDILKPGMYYINPLLFDVTVQDATVINIGEVGVIRSNVGILPPVGEDGRTPDLVDEGYRGVLKTVVEPNTYYLNPIAYVVFPISTLNITIDWSTENDDTPRDSVTVKSRDGFSFPVDVKVVIRVLKERAPLVVSKIGSIQNAIDRVIHPAIGATFRNNAERCDALDFLNNRSQQQANAKEVTTIMLREYGIETVDVLVGNVGIPEELLKTQTDRFLAKEREKTYREQKTAEDTRRELEGATALANQQKNIVAAQASVEISKSSAAAMIAAAEGEARQIELRADANSAAYQKLIAEIGRDGLISIELLKLVRDGQIKITPEVYVSGDNGGPMTALAATMLGGRQSVPAHPVKEAPQPA
;
A
#
# COMPACT_ATOMS: atom_id res chain seq x y z
N MET A 1 -98.84 3.79 -42.69
CA MET A 1 -97.52 4.44 -43.06
C MET A 1 -96.53 4.46 -41.84
N ASN A 2 -97.00 4.39 -40.60
CA ASN A 2 -96.05 4.46 -39.45
C ASN A 2 -95.30 3.14 -39.13
N VAL A 3 -95.85 1.98 -39.43
CA VAL A 3 -95.16 0.70 -39.03
C VAL A 3 -93.99 0.37 -39.94
N VAL A 4 -94.11 0.65 -41.23
CA VAL A 4 -93.06 0.36 -42.25
C VAL A 4 -91.92 1.34 -42.04
N VAL A 5 -92.23 2.60 -41.68
CA VAL A 5 -91.22 3.62 -41.43
C VAL A 5 -90.42 3.28 -40.14
N GLN A 6 -91.17 2.81 -39.08
CA GLN A 6 -90.52 2.37 -37.86
C GLN A 6 -89.65 1.11 -38.06
N SER A 7 -90.11 0.14 -38.86
CA SER A 7 -89.30 -1.09 -39.15
C SER A 7 -88.03 -0.79 -39.98
N VAL A 8 -88.13 0.13 -40.91
CA VAL A 8 -86.99 0.55 -41.73
C VAL A 8 -86.00 1.39 -40.86
N LEU A 9 -86.57 2.26 -39.99
CA LEU A 9 -85.74 3.05 -39.06
C LEU A 9 -85.03 2.15 -38.04
N LEU A 10 -85.76 1.14 -37.48
CA LEU A 10 -85.16 0.15 -36.55
C LEU A 10 -84.14 -0.72 -37.26
N GLY A 11 -84.36 -1.10 -38.51
CA GLY A 11 -83.45 -1.90 -39.34
C GLY A 11 -82.16 -1.18 -39.72
N LEU A 12 -82.14 0.15 -39.72
CA LEU A 12 -80.92 0.95 -39.96
C LEU A 12 -80.23 1.38 -38.67
N VAL A 13 -81.02 1.71 -37.60
CA VAL A 13 -80.49 2.17 -36.33
C VAL A 13 -79.81 1.07 -35.54
N VAL A 14 -80.35 -0.16 -35.52
CA VAL A 14 -79.75 -1.27 -34.77
C VAL A 14 -78.37 -1.64 -35.30
N PRO A 15 -78.15 -1.88 -36.63
CA PRO A 15 -76.79 -2.16 -37.11
C PRO A 15 -75.84 -0.96 -36.95
N PHE A 16 -76.38 0.28 -37.09
CA PHE A 16 -75.56 1.47 -36.82
C PHE A 16 -75.10 1.52 -35.36
N VAL A 17 -76.01 1.28 -34.41
CA VAL A 17 -75.67 1.25 -32.97
C VAL A 17 -74.69 0.09 -32.66
N VAL A 18 -74.85 -1.09 -33.25
CA VAL A 18 -73.92 -2.22 -33.09
C VAL A 18 -72.56 -1.88 -33.64
N VAL A 19 -72.47 -1.28 -34.82
CA VAL A 19 -71.22 -0.80 -35.43
C VAL A 19 -70.60 0.29 -34.58
N LEU A 20 -71.40 1.24 -34.05
CA LEU A 20 -70.93 2.30 -33.20
C LEU A 20 -70.38 1.74 -31.88
N ILE A 21 -71.13 0.81 -31.22
CA ILE A 21 -70.65 0.14 -30.02
C ILE A 21 -69.37 -0.66 -30.32
N GLY A 22 -69.32 -1.42 -31.41
CA GLY A 22 -68.13 -2.13 -31.83
C GLY A 22 -66.94 -1.20 -32.10
N TRP A 23 -67.22 -0.05 -32.71
CA TRP A 23 -66.19 0.98 -32.94
C TRP A 23 -65.70 1.59 -31.62
N ILE A 24 -66.57 1.93 -30.67
CA ILE A 24 -66.24 2.43 -29.34
C ILE A 24 -65.42 1.39 -28.57
N LEU A 25 -65.86 0.14 -28.51
CA LEU A 25 -65.15 -0.95 -27.83
C LEU A 25 -63.78 -1.21 -28.46
N SER A 26 -63.70 -1.19 -29.80
CA SER A 26 -62.39 -1.36 -30.49
C SER A 26 -61.45 -0.18 -30.29
N SER A 27 -61.95 0.97 -29.88
CA SER A 27 -61.21 2.21 -29.59
C SER A 27 -60.82 2.35 -28.14
N LEU A 28 -61.23 1.42 -27.26
CA LEU A 28 -60.81 1.37 -25.86
C LEU A 28 -59.52 0.58 -25.74
N TYR A 29 -58.51 1.22 -25.17
CA TYR A 29 -57.19 0.62 -24.90
C TYR A 29 -56.96 0.59 -23.39
N LEU A 30 -56.84 -0.61 -22.85
CA LEU A 30 -56.44 -0.83 -21.45
C LEU A 30 -54.92 -0.92 -21.39
N ILE A 31 -54.29 0.02 -20.73
CA ILE A 31 -52.85 0.04 -20.44
C ILE A 31 -52.68 -0.53 -19.02
N ARG A 32 -51.91 -1.60 -18.89
CA ARG A 32 -51.63 -2.23 -17.60
C ARG A 32 -50.57 -1.41 -16.83
N GLU A 33 -50.46 -1.64 -15.53
CA GLU A 33 -49.43 -0.98 -14.70
C GLU A 33 -48.01 -1.27 -15.13
N SER A 34 -47.78 -2.46 -15.73
CA SER A 34 -46.49 -2.90 -16.27
C SER A 34 -46.18 -2.43 -17.70
N GLU A 35 -47.06 -1.61 -18.26
CA GLU A 35 -47.00 -1.18 -19.66
C GLU A 35 -47.06 0.33 -19.78
N VAL A 36 -46.61 0.83 -20.93
CA VAL A 36 -46.80 2.23 -21.35
C VAL A 36 -47.43 2.22 -22.73
N GLY A 37 -48.41 3.12 -22.94
CA GLY A 37 -49.03 3.30 -24.22
C GLY A 37 -48.34 4.38 -25.07
N LEU A 38 -47.89 4.04 -26.28
CA LEU A 38 -47.39 4.99 -27.25
C LEU A 38 -48.49 5.30 -28.25
N VAL A 39 -48.66 6.57 -28.62
CA VAL A 39 -49.74 7.06 -29.45
C VAL A 39 -49.21 7.64 -30.75
N GLU A 40 -49.85 7.30 -31.84
CA GLU A 40 -49.67 7.94 -33.15
C GLU A 40 -51.01 8.54 -33.59
N LYS A 41 -51.02 9.83 -33.91
CA LYS A 41 -52.14 10.50 -34.61
C LYS A 41 -51.98 10.38 -36.11
N LYS A 42 -52.94 9.77 -36.77
CA LYS A 42 -52.85 9.53 -38.23
C LYS A 42 -53.44 10.59 -39.11
N VAL A 43 -54.53 11.22 -38.66
CA VAL A 43 -55.36 12.05 -39.52
C VAL A 43 -55.62 13.46 -38.91
N ILE A 44 -55.67 13.56 -37.61
CA ILE A 44 -56.05 14.80 -36.89
C ILE A 44 -54.81 15.51 -36.37
N GLY A 45 -54.67 16.78 -36.71
CA GLY A 45 -53.55 17.65 -36.22
C GLY A 45 -52.85 18.37 -37.35
N GLY A 46 -52.02 19.34 -37.03
CA GLY A 46 -51.14 20.05 -37.95
C GLY A 46 -49.97 19.15 -38.43
N SER A 47 -49.29 19.57 -39.49
CA SER A 47 -48.06 18.90 -39.95
C SER A 47 -46.92 19.08 -38.91
N LEU A 48 -46.05 18.09 -38.76
CA LEU A 48 -44.84 18.25 -37.96
C LEU A 48 -43.94 19.33 -38.52
N PRO A 49 -43.34 20.18 -37.71
CA PRO A 49 -42.30 21.10 -38.11
C PRO A 49 -41.15 20.38 -38.83
N ALA A 50 -40.51 21.06 -39.79
CA ALA A 50 -39.37 20.47 -40.51
C ALA A 50 -38.26 20.06 -39.53
N GLY A 51 -37.72 18.85 -39.67
CA GLY A 51 -36.66 18.30 -38.81
C GLY A 51 -37.16 17.62 -37.53
N ARG A 52 -38.48 17.62 -37.26
CA ARG A 52 -39.08 16.91 -36.13
C ARG A 52 -39.57 15.52 -36.57
N VAL A 53 -39.46 14.55 -35.68
CA VAL A 53 -39.94 13.16 -35.85
C VAL A 53 -41.09 12.86 -34.90
N VAL A 54 -41.15 13.53 -33.76
CA VAL A 54 -42.11 13.29 -32.69
C VAL A 54 -42.92 14.57 -32.41
N ALA A 55 -44.24 14.45 -32.36
CA ALA A 55 -45.17 15.52 -32.09
C ALA A 55 -45.22 15.88 -30.61
N ALA A 56 -45.02 17.13 -30.28
CA ALA A 56 -45.03 17.63 -28.88
C ALA A 56 -46.38 18.25 -28.48
N ALA A 57 -47.07 18.97 -29.39
CA ALA A 57 -48.19 19.83 -29.09
C ALA A 57 -49.47 19.51 -29.90
N GLY A 58 -49.65 18.28 -30.34
CA GLY A 58 -50.89 17.86 -30.99
C GLY A 58 -50.82 17.75 -32.50
N GLU A 59 -49.65 17.86 -33.11
CA GLU A 59 -49.40 17.62 -34.51
C GLU A 59 -49.65 16.13 -34.87
N GLN A 60 -49.75 15.83 -36.18
CA GLN A 60 -49.86 14.46 -36.68
C GLN A 60 -48.56 13.72 -36.47
N GLY A 61 -48.63 12.38 -36.34
CA GLY A 61 -47.48 11.51 -36.18
C GLY A 61 -47.37 10.93 -34.78
N LEU A 62 -46.19 10.41 -34.47
CA LEU A 62 -45.87 9.85 -33.17
C LEU A 62 -45.93 10.94 -32.10
N GLN A 63 -46.69 10.71 -31.03
CA GLN A 63 -46.83 11.66 -29.95
C GLN A 63 -45.74 11.47 -28.91
N ALA A 64 -45.18 12.57 -28.41
CA ALA A 64 -44.23 12.54 -27.26
C ALA A 64 -44.89 12.09 -25.96
N GLN A 65 -46.20 12.39 -25.81
CA GLN A 65 -47.00 12.00 -24.69
C GLN A 65 -47.21 10.48 -24.62
N THR A 66 -47.01 9.89 -23.48
CA THR A 66 -47.31 8.49 -23.20
C THR A 66 -48.65 8.36 -22.46
N LEU A 67 -49.35 7.23 -22.65
CA LEU A 67 -50.53 6.91 -21.89
C LEU A 67 -50.13 6.20 -20.59
N ALA A 68 -50.65 6.72 -19.49
CA ALA A 68 -50.53 6.11 -18.17
C ALA A 68 -51.37 4.84 -18.04
N PRO A 69 -51.19 4.00 -17.01
CA PRO A 69 -52.08 2.87 -16.71
C PRO A 69 -53.50 3.33 -16.59
N GLY A 70 -54.45 2.54 -17.14
CA GLY A 70 -55.87 2.84 -17.12
C GLY A 70 -56.53 2.58 -18.47
N LEU A 71 -57.81 2.92 -18.52
CA LEU A 71 -58.62 2.78 -19.74
C LEU A 71 -58.60 4.10 -20.52
N HIS A 72 -58.15 4.05 -21.76
CA HIS A 72 -58.04 5.20 -22.66
C HIS A 72 -58.94 4.99 -23.90
N PHE A 73 -59.72 6.01 -24.21
CA PHE A 73 -60.51 6.03 -25.43
C PHE A 73 -59.73 6.72 -26.55
N MET A 74 -59.27 5.93 -27.53
CA MET A 74 -58.49 6.39 -28.70
C MET A 74 -59.17 5.93 -29.98
N PRO A 75 -60.00 6.79 -30.57
CA PRO A 75 -60.85 6.39 -31.69
C PRO A 75 -60.07 5.93 -32.91
N LYS A 76 -60.34 4.74 -33.40
CA LYS A 76 -59.88 4.26 -34.72
C LYS A 76 -60.73 4.91 -35.80
N PRO A 77 -60.12 5.26 -36.95
CA PRO A 77 -58.75 5.07 -37.42
C PRO A 77 -57.80 6.25 -37.12
N PHE A 78 -58.23 7.22 -36.32
CA PHE A 78 -57.48 8.49 -36.08
C PHE A 78 -56.23 8.26 -35.23
N TYR A 79 -56.26 7.28 -34.32
CA TYR A 79 -55.18 6.96 -33.43
C TYR A 79 -54.74 5.50 -33.58
N LYS A 80 -53.43 5.29 -33.42
CA LYS A 80 -52.81 3.99 -33.26
C LYS A 80 -52.09 3.96 -31.94
N VAL A 81 -52.35 2.94 -31.13
CA VAL A 81 -51.72 2.78 -29.82
C VAL A 81 -50.90 1.51 -29.80
N TRP A 82 -49.67 1.59 -29.42
CA TRP A 82 -48.81 0.45 -29.11
C TRP A 82 -48.66 0.33 -27.61
N ARG A 83 -48.73 -0.85 -27.09
CA ARG A 83 -48.42 -1.19 -25.70
C ARG A 83 -47.05 -1.78 -25.65
N ILE A 84 -46.15 -1.16 -24.90
CA ILE A 84 -44.80 -1.63 -24.70
C ILE A 84 -44.54 -1.83 -23.19
N PRO A 85 -43.71 -2.78 -22.78
CA PRO A 85 -43.36 -2.94 -21.38
C PRO A 85 -42.65 -1.70 -20.84
N LEU A 86 -42.69 -1.50 -19.52
CA LEU A 86 -41.90 -0.49 -18.84
C LEU A 86 -40.42 -0.75 -19.06
N THR A 87 -39.66 0.32 -19.23
CA THR A 87 -38.20 0.24 -19.22
C THR A 87 -37.75 -0.08 -17.80
N ARG A 88 -37.13 -1.26 -17.63
CA ARG A 88 -36.60 -1.71 -16.35
C ARG A 88 -35.07 -1.62 -16.37
N VAL A 89 -34.52 -0.86 -15.45
CA VAL A 89 -33.07 -0.81 -15.19
C VAL A 89 -32.79 -1.67 -13.96
N PRO A 90 -32.08 -2.79 -14.12
CA PRO A 90 -31.74 -3.67 -12.99
C PRO A 90 -30.76 -3.00 -12.02
N GLN A 91 -30.66 -3.53 -10.81
CA GLN A 91 -29.58 -3.18 -9.87
C GLN A 91 -28.22 -3.47 -10.48
N GLY A 92 -27.24 -2.57 -10.26
CA GLY A 92 -25.92 -2.68 -10.86
C GLY A 92 -25.82 -2.25 -12.33
N TYR A 93 -26.89 -1.67 -12.89
CA TYR A 93 -26.93 -1.15 -14.25
C TYR A 93 -27.44 0.29 -14.29
N ILE A 94 -27.08 1.00 -15.34
CA ILE A 94 -27.61 2.31 -15.71
C ILE A 94 -28.22 2.23 -17.10
N ALA A 95 -29.18 3.09 -17.39
CA ALA A 95 -29.63 3.24 -18.77
C ALA A 95 -29.19 4.59 -19.32
N LEU A 96 -28.50 4.52 -20.45
CA LEU A 96 -28.04 5.66 -21.24
C LEU A 96 -29.15 6.05 -22.21
N ILE A 97 -29.48 7.33 -22.24
CA ILE A 97 -30.56 7.84 -23.07
C ILE A 97 -29.98 8.58 -24.28
N THR A 98 -30.55 8.28 -25.45
CA THR A 98 -30.30 9.04 -26.68
C THR A 98 -31.63 9.55 -27.20
N ALA A 99 -31.81 10.86 -27.25
CA ALA A 99 -33.01 11.46 -27.82
C ALA A 99 -32.93 11.44 -29.35
N ILE A 100 -33.96 10.85 -29.99
CA ILE A 100 -34.08 10.75 -31.44
C ILE A 100 -34.52 12.10 -32.03
N ASP A 101 -35.28 12.87 -31.26
CA ASP A 101 -35.78 14.19 -31.63
C ASP A 101 -35.50 15.24 -30.55
N GLY A 102 -35.46 16.50 -30.94
CA GLY A 102 -35.16 17.63 -30.04
C GLY A 102 -34.46 18.76 -30.79
N ALA A 103 -34.04 19.77 -30.05
CA ALA A 103 -33.21 20.83 -30.56
C ALA A 103 -31.81 20.32 -30.97
N PRO A 104 -31.14 20.89 -31.96
CA PRO A 104 -29.77 20.50 -32.28
C PRO A 104 -28.82 20.85 -31.15
N LEU A 105 -27.74 20.04 -31.00
CA LEU A 105 -26.63 20.37 -30.09
C LEU A 105 -25.94 21.66 -30.54
N GLN A 106 -25.47 22.44 -29.59
CA GLN A 106 -24.68 23.64 -29.87
C GLN A 106 -23.28 23.25 -30.39
N MET A 107 -22.63 24.15 -31.11
CA MET A 107 -21.27 23.90 -31.61
C MET A 107 -20.30 23.69 -30.45
N GLY A 108 -19.57 22.56 -30.49
CA GLY A 108 -18.64 22.15 -29.44
C GLY A 108 -19.26 21.35 -28.28
N GLN A 109 -20.59 21.21 -28.24
CA GLN A 109 -21.29 20.39 -27.26
C GLN A 109 -21.28 18.93 -27.70
N LEU A 110 -20.87 18.01 -26.83
CA LEU A 110 -20.81 16.57 -27.10
C LEU A 110 -22.07 15.84 -26.62
N LEU A 111 -22.61 16.24 -25.49
CA LEU A 111 -23.78 15.64 -24.85
C LEU A 111 -24.89 16.66 -24.69
N ALA A 112 -26.11 16.20 -24.90
CA ALA A 112 -27.31 17.01 -24.70
C ALA A 112 -27.55 17.30 -23.22
N ARG A 113 -27.77 18.58 -22.90
CA ARG A 113 -28.07 19.02 -21.55
C ARG A 113 -29.46 18.62 -21.12
N THR A 114 -29.60 18.35 -19.82
CA THR A 114 -30.89 18.06 -19.24
C THR A 114 -31.79 19.31 -19.23
N VAL A 115 -33.08 19.10 -19.39
CA VAL A 115 -34.09 20.15 -19.25
C VAL A 115 -35.01 19.83 -18.09
N ASP A 116 -35.49 20.85 -17.39
CA ASP A 116 -36.34 20.65 -16.21
C ASP A 116 -37.72 20.07 -16.55
N GLY A 117 -38.24 19.24 -15.66
CA GLY A 117 -39.62 18.78 -15.67
C GLY A 117 -39.93 17.59 -16.56
N HIS A 118 -38.93 16.96 -17.19
CA HIS A 118 -39.14 15.73 -17.98
C HIS A 118 -39.21 14.45 -17.11
N HIS A 119 -39.09 14.57 -15.78
CA HIS A 119 -39.25 13.47 -14.83
C HIS A 119 -38.46 12.19 -15.22
N ASN A 120 -37.12 12.27 -15.33
CA ASN A 120 -36.29 11.18 -15.82
C ASN A 120 -36.74 10.65 -17.18
N PHE A 121 -36.92 11.54 -18.16
CA PHE A 121 -37.32 11.26 -19.54
C PHE A 121 -38.71 10.60 -19.70
N GLN A 122 -39.52 10.57 -18.64
CA GLN A 122 -40.86 10.00 -18.70
C GLN A 122 -41.88 10.98 -19.33
N ASP A 123 -41.65 12.28 -19.22
CA ASP A 123 -42.47 13.31 -19.87
C ASP A 123 -41.76 13.81 -21.14
N GLY A 124 -42.06 13.16 -22.26
CA GLY A 124 -41.51 13.53 -23.58
C GLY A 124 -42.01 14.87 -24.08
N VAL A 125 -43.21 15.35 -23.65
CA VAL A 125 -43.75 16.64 -24.02
C VAL A 125 -42.96 17.74 -23.33
N ALA A 126 -42.77 17.64 -22.03
CA ALA A 126 -41.94 18.61 -21.29
C ALA A 126 -40.51 18.66 -21.84
N PHE A 127 -39.92 17.48 -22.18
CA PHE A 127 -38.62 17.43 -22.83
C PHE A 127 -38.56 18.25 -24.12
N LEU A 128 -39.48 17.99 -25.06
CA LEU A 128 -39.46 18.65 -26.37
C LEU A 128 -39.83 20.16 -26.31
N THR A 129 -40.78 20.54 -25.42
CA THR A 129 -41.28 21.95 -25.33
C THR A 129 -40.31 22.84 -24.58
N LYS A 130 -39.54 22.29 -23.63
CA LYS A 130 -38.54 23.07 -22.87
C LYS A 130 -37.16 23.09 -23.51
N GLY A 131 -37.04 22.62 -24.78
CA GLY A 131 -35.79 22.70 -25.53
C GLY A 131 -34.85 21.50 -25.36
N GLY A 132 -35.38 20.35 -24.99
CA GLY A 132 -34.62 19.10 -24.96
C GLY A 132 -33.89 18.87 -26.29
N GLN A 133 -32.62 18.50 -26.19
CA GLN A 133 -31.74 18.40 -27.35
C GLN A 133 -31.68 16.95 -27.87
N LYS A 134 -31.59 16.82 -29.21
CA LYS A 134 -31.37 15.55 -29.88
C LYS A 134 -29.95 15.03 -29.62
N GLY A 135 -29.82 13.72 -29.47
CA GLY A 135 -28.51 13.04 -29.27
C GLY A 135 -28.37 12.40 -27.89
N ALA A 136 -27.16 11.98 -27.59
CA ALA A 136 -26.84 11.37 -26.30
C ALA A 136 -27.04 12.36 -25.16
N GLN A 137 -27.78 11.94 -24.14
CA GLN A 137 -28.11 12.79 -22.99
C GLN A 137 -27.04 12.69 -21.89
N VAL A 138 -26.79 13.77 -21.18
CA VAL A 138 -25.94 13.83 -19.98
C VAL A 138 -26.55 12.99 -18.86
N GLY A 139 -27.87 13.14 -18.66
CA GLY A 139 -28.61 12.40 -17.65
C GLY A 139 -28.71 10.91 -17.96
N VAL A 140 -28.67 10.10 -16.90
CA VAL A 140 -28.84 8.64 -16.97
C VAL A 140 -30.02 8.19 -16.11
N LEU A 141 -30.56 6.99 -16.37
CA LEU A 141 -31.52 6.39 -15.45
C LEU A 141 -30.81 5.39 -14.53
N THR A 142 -31.04 5.55 -13.26
CA THR A 142 -30.58 4.64 -12.21
C THR A 142 -31.51 3.41 -12.11
N PRO A 143 -31.19 2.39 -11.30
CA PRO A 143 -32.05 1.23 -11.12
C PRO A 143 -33.48 1.61 -10.77
N GLY A 144 -34.44 1.07 -11.54
CA GLY A 144 -35.85 1.41 -11.39
C GLY A 144 -36.71 0.98 -12.56
N GLN A 145 -37.97 1.42 -12.55
CA GLN A 145 -38.92 1.20 -13.63
C GLN A 145 -39.42 2.56 -14.17
N TYR A 146 -39.34 2.75 -15.46
CA TYR A 146 -39.59 4.02 -16.10
C TYR A 146 -40.55 3.87 -17.28
N ARG A 147 -41.46 4.85 -17.41
CA ARG A 147 -42.43 4.95 -18.52
C ARG A 147 -41.86 5.78 -19.66
N ILE A 148 -40.89 5.23 -20.37
CA ILE A 148 -40.18 5.96 -21.42
C ILE A 148 -40.86 5.77 -22.77
N ASN A 149 -40.98 6.86 -23.51
CA ASN A 149 -41.37 6.80 -24.92
C ASN A 149 -40.17 6.34 -25.78
N THR A 150 -40.15 5.06 -26.10
CA THR A 150 -39.05 4.44 -26.89
C THR A 150 -39.02 4.88 -28.38
N ARG A 151 -39.98 5.71 -28.82
CA ARG A 151 -39.95 6.35 -30.12
C ARG A 151 -39.31 7.73 -30.10
N LEU A 152 -39.20 8.31 -28.89
CA LEU A 152 -38.50 9.56 -28.66
C LEU A 152 -37.09 9.32 -28.09
N PHE A 153 -36.95 8.28 -27.27
CA PHE A 153 -35.71 7.95 -26.62
C PHE A 153 -35.26 6.52 -26.92
N GLU A 154 -34.05 6.38 -27.42
CA GLU A 154 -33.34 5.11 -27.49
C GLU A 154 -32.63 4.86 -26.15
N ILE A 155 -32.63 3.63 -25.68
CA ILE A 155 -32.15 3.27 -24.34
C ILE A 155 -31.12 2.16 -24.48
N ASP A 156 -29.90 2.45 -24.07
CA ASP A 156 -28.81 1.49 -23.95
C ASP A 156 -28.53 1.19 -22.48
N VAL A 157 -28.44 -0.07 -22.11
CA VAL A 157 -28.14 -0.47 -20.74
C VAL A 157 -26.64 -0.75 -20.62
N ALA A 158 -26.00 -0.08 -19.64
CA ALA A 158 -24.60 -0.25 -19.31
C ALA A 158 -24.46 -0.69 -17.84
N THR A 159 -23.36 -1.35 -17.52
CA THR A 159 -23.05 -1.73 -16.11
C THR A 159 -22.65 -0.50 -15.31
N ALA A 160 -23.09 -0.45 -14.05
CA ALA A 160 -22.58 0.51 -13.09
C ALA A 160 -21.10 0.25 -12.79
N ILE A 161 -20.40 1.27 -12.35
CA ILE A 161 -18.99 1.15 -11.98
C ILE A 161 -18.91 0.63 -10.54
N GLU A 162 -18.28 -0.51 -10.37
CA GLU A 162 -17.94 -1.06 -9.06
C GLU A 162 -16.46 -0.84 -8.78
N VAL A 163 -16.16 -0.16 -7.69
CA VAL A 163 -14.81 0.02 -7.17
C VAL A 163 -14.65 -0.91 -5.97
N PRO A 164 -13.87 -2.00 -6.08
CA PRO A 164 -13.65 -2.94 -4.99
C PRO A 164 -12.85 -2.34 -3.82
N GLU A 165 -12.92 -2.96 -2.65
CA GLU A 165 -12.04 -2.61 -1.53
C GLU A 165 -10.56 -2.72 -1.91
N GLY A 166 -9.74 -1.78 -1.45
CA GLY A 166 -8.33 -1.69 -1.79
C GLY A 166 -8.05 -1.17 -3.19
N ARG A 167 -9.06 -0.69 -3.89
CA ARG A 167 -8.92 -0.03 -5.19
C ARG A 167 -9.52 1.37 -5.19
N ILE A 168 -9.09 2.15 -6.16
CA ILE A 168 -9.62 3.48 -6.46
C ILE A 168 -10.04 3.52 -7.93
N ALA A 169 -10.81 4.54 -8.27
CA ALA A 169 -11.03 4.84 -9.68
C ALA A 169 -10.75 6.31 -9.96
N THR A 170 -9.92 6.56 -10.96
CA THR A 170 -9.68 7.89 -11.51
C THR A 170 -10.72 8.22 -12.57
N ILE A 171 -11.11 9.48 -12.63
CA ILE A 171 -12.14 9.99 -13.52
C ILE A 171 -11.52 10.96 -14.53
N THR A 172 -11.92 10.80 -15.79
CA THR A 172 -11.62 11.75 -16.85
C THR A 172 -12.92 12.22 -17.49
N ALA A 173 -13.24 13.51 -17.40
CA ALA A 173 -14.42 14.10 -18.00
C ALA A 173 -14.18 14.33 -19.50
N ILE A 174 -15.11 13.86 -20.34
CA ILE A 174 -15.06 13.99 -21.79
C ILE A 174 -15.55 15.37 -22.25
N ASP A 175 -16.48 15.95 -21.49
CA ASP A 175 -17.06 17.28 -21.73
C ASP A 175 -16.91 18.18 -20.49
N GLY A 176 -16.99 19.48 -20.67
CA GLY A 176 -16.83 20.47 -19.62
C GLY A 176 -16.06 21.71 -20.08
N THR A 177 -15.78 22.61 -19.15
CA THR A 177 -14.95 23.78 -19.43
C THR A 177 -13.49 23.36 -19.68
N PRO A 178 -12.77 23.97 -20.63
CA PRO A 178 -11.36 23.65 -20.84
C PRO A 178 -10.53 23.92 -19.59
N LEU A 179 -9.50 23.09 -19.35
CA LEU A 179 -8.53 23.37 -18.30
C LEU A 179 -7.74 24.65 -18.59
N PRO A 180 -7.53 25.52 -17.61
CA PRO A 180 -6.61 26.63 -17.73
C PRO A 180 -5.20 26.17 -18.05
N MET A 181 -4.41 27.04 -18.71
CA MET A 181 -3.02 26.74 -19.02
C MET A 181 -2.23 26.54 -17.73
N GLY A 182 -1.50 25.44 -17.63
CA GLY A 182 -0.70 25.06 -16.46
C GLY A 182 -1.45 24.22 -15.41
N GLN A 183 -2.76 24.06 -15.50
CA GLN A 183 -3.53 23.17 -14.64
C GLN A 183 -3.56 21.76 -15.23
N LEU A 184 -3.18 20.75 -14.44
CA LEU A 184 -3.14 19.36 -14.88
C LEU A 184 -4.47 18.63 -14.68
N LEU A 185 -5.18 18.91 -13.59
CA LEU A 185 -6.40 18.22 -13.19
C LEU A 185 -7.57 19.19 -13.05
N GLY A 186 -8.76 18.74 -13.46
CA GLY A 186 -10.01 19.45 -13.20
C GLY A 186 -10.27 19.56 -11.70
N ARG A 187 -10.59 20.75 -11.24
CA ARG A 187 -10.89 21.02 -9.83
C ARG A 187 -12.23 20.43 -9.43
N ALA A 188 -12.36 20.09 -8.14
CA ALA A 188 -13.62 19.63 -7.58
C ALA A 188 -14.72 20.70 -7.72
N VAL A 189 -15.91 20.26 -8.11
CA VAL A 189 -17.11 21.09 -8.16
C VAL A 189 -18.20 20.49 -7.27
N PRO A 190 -19.03 21.28 -6.62
CA PRO A 190 -20.05 20.74 -5.71
C PRO A 190 -21.21 20.09 -6.47
N GLY A 191 -21.94 19.19 -5.81
CA GLY A 191 -23.27 18.72 -6.21
C GLY A 191 -23.32 17.53 -7.15
N HIS A 192 -22.20 17.08 -7.74
CA HIS A 192 -22.19 15.99 -8.71
C HIS A 192 -22.24 14.56 -8.12
N MET A 193 -22.39 14.44 -6.79
CA MET A 193 -22.55 13.15 -6.10
C MET A 193 -21.56 12.06 -6.57
N ASN A 194 -20.26 12.32 -6.47
CA ASN A 194 -19.21 11.44 -6.99
C ASN A 194 -19.40 11.13 -8.48
N PHE A 195 -19.57 12.16 -9.32
CA PHE A 195 -19.75 12.09 -10.77
C PHE A 195 -21.01 11.33 -11.27
N GLN A 196 -21.92 10.97 -10.35
CA GLN A 196 -23.18 10.33 -10.73
C GLN A 196 -24.20 11.34 -11.31
N ASP A 197 -24.14 12.58 -10.86
CA ASP A 197 -24.90 13.69 -11.44
C ASP A 197 -24.01 14.52 -12.39
N ALA A 198 -23.95 14.08 -13.62
CA ALA A 198 -23.16 14.73 -14.65
C ALA A 198 -23.71 16.11 -15.03
N GLU A 199 -25.00 16.37 -14.84
CA GLU A 199 -25.61 17.68 -15.09
C GLU A 199 -25.12 18.71 -14.08
N SER A 200 -25.19 18.38 -12.79
CA SER A 200 -24.65 19.26 -11.74
C SER A 200 -23.16 19.51 -11.90
N PHE A 201 -22.39 18.49 -12.34
CA PHE A 201 -20.97 18.67 -12.68
C PHE A 201 -20.78 19.76 -13.73
N LEU A 202 -21.52 19.69 -14.84
CA LEU A 202 -21.41 20.65 -15.93
C LEU A 202 -21.95 22.04 -15.56
N ALA A 203 -23.08 22.10 -14.83
CA ALA A 203 -23.71 23.32 -14.40
C ALA A 203 -22.84 24.13 -13.43
N ASN A 204 -22.09 23.42 -12.56
CA ASN A 204 -21.18 24.03 -11.59
C ASN A 204 -19.77 24.27 -12.15
N GLY A 205 -19.60 24.21 -13.47
CA GLY A 205 -18.35 24.57 -14.14
C GLY A 205 -17.32 23.44 -14.17
N GLY A 206 -17.76 22.19 -14.09
CA GLY A 206 -16.89 21.02 -14.22
C GLY A 206 -15.99 21.10 -15.44
N GLN A 207 -14.74 20.74 -15.26
CA GLN A 207 -13.69 20.89 -16.25
C GLN A 207 -13.46 19.58 -17.03
N LYS A 208 -13.22 19.71 -18.34
CA LYS A 208 -12.86 18.58 -19.21
C LYS A 208 -11.45 18.10 -18.89
N GLY A 209 -11.26 16.78 -18.90
CA GLY A 209 -9.96 16.15 -18.64
C GLY A 209 -9.94 15.33 -17.34
N PRO A 210 -8.76 14.87 -16.93
CA PRO A 210 -8.62 14.11 -15.69
C PRO A 210 -9.01 14.97 -14.48
N GLN A 211 -9.68 14.35 -13.50
CA GLN A 211 -10.24 15.04 -12.34
C GLN A 211 -9.37 14.85 -11.09
N VAL A 212 -9.37 15.86 -10.23
CA VAL A 212 -8.67 15.82 -8.94
C VAL A 212 -9.31 14.84 -7.96
N GLU A 213 -10.63 14.69 -8.03
CA GLU A 213 -11.37 13.74 -7.21
C GLU A 213 -11.34 12.35 -7.80
N ILE A 214 -11.29 11.35 -6.92
CA ILE A 214 -11.32 9.93 -7.25
C ILE A 214 -12.56 9.27 -6.63
N LEU A 215 -12.87 8.08 -7.09
CA LEU A 215 -13.86 7.23 -6.44
C LEU A 215 -13.16 6.24 -5.51
N THR A 216 -13.66 6.17 -4.31
CA THR A 216 -13.30 5.18 -3.29
C THR A 216 -14.15 3.90 -3.45
N PRO A 217 -13.91 2.83 -2.69
CA PRO A 217 -14.71 1.61 -2.79
C PRO A 217 -16.21 1.85 -2.70
N GLY A 218 -16.95 1.31 -3.65
CA GLY A 218 -18.40 1.49 -3.75
C GLY A 218 -18.96 1.20 -5.14
N MET A 219 -20.26 1.38 -5.30
CA MET A 219 -20.96 1.24 -6.57
C MET A 219 -21.47 2.60 -7.04
N TYR A 220 -21.15 2.96 -8.28
CA TYR A 220 -21.42 4.28 -8.85
C TYR A 220 -22.16 4.19 -10.18
N TYR A 221 -23.21 4.97 -10.31
CA TYR A 221 -24.08 5.04 -11.49
C TYR A 221 -23.63 6.21 -12.38
N ILE A 222 -22.49 6.06 -13.02
CA ILE A 222 -21.81 7.12 -13.78
C ILE A 222 -22.07 6.96 -15.27
N ASN A 223 -22.35 8.07 -15.96
CA ASN A 223 -22.52 8.08 -17.40
C ASN A 223 -21.17 7.89 -18.13
N PRO A 224 -20.93 6.72 -18.79
CA PRO A 224 -19.67 6.44 -19.47
C PRO A 224 -19.48 7.27 -20.76
N ARG A 225 -20.52 7.95 -21.23
CA ARG A 225 -20.42 8.90 -22.36
C ARG A 225 -19.89 10.27 -21.89
N MET A 226 -19.98 10.55 -20.58
CA MET A 226 -19.50 11.78 -19.97
C MET A 226 -18.16 11.58 -19.25
N PHE A 227 -17.98 10.44 -18.61
CA PHE A 227 -16.81 10.18 -17.80
C PHE A 227 -16.16 8.84 -18.18
N THR A 228 -14.87 8.87 -18.44
CA THR A 228 -14.05 7.67 -18.52
C THR A 228 -13.55 7.34 -17.11
N VAL A 229 -13.75 6.10 -16.68
CA VAL A 229 -13.36 5.61 -15.35
C VAL A 229 -12.26 4.58 -15.51
N SER A 230 -11.12 4.79 -14.82
CA SER A 230 -9.99 3.87 -14.82
C SER A 230 -9.73 3.38 -13.40
N LEU A 231 -9.74 2.06 -13.20
CA LEU A 231 -9.47 1.44 -11.92
C LEU A 231 -7.96 1.37 -11.66
N GLY A 232 -7.55 1.76 -10.45
CA GLY A 232 -6.19 1.64 -9.92
C GLY A 232 -6.19 0.96 -8.57
N ASP A 233 -5.01 0.65 -8.06
CA ASP A 233 -4.87 0.09 -6.72
C ASP A 233 -4.71 1.21 -5.69
N ALA A 234 -5.25 1.02 -4.49
CA ALA A 234 -5.00 1.90 -3.37
C ALA A 234 -3.56 1.72 -2.86
N VAL A 235 -2.98 2.77 -2.33
CA VAL A 235 -1.64 2.72 -1.75
C VAL A 235 -1.69 1.97 -0.43
N LYS A 236 -0.93 0.89 -0.34
CA LYS A 236 -0.81 0.09 0.87
C LYS A 236 0.59 0.20 1.44
N VAL A 237 0.71 0.78 2.62
CA VAL A 237 1.94 0.86 3.40
C VAL A 237 1.85 -0.17 4.54
N ARG A 238 2.77 -1.11 4.60
CA ARG A 238 2.81 -2.16 5.62
C ARG A 238 3.48 -1.65 6.89
N THR A 239 3.30 -2.39 7.98
CA THR A 239 4.06 -2.13 9.21
C THR A 239 5.55 -2.27 8.94
N GLY A 240 6.33 -1.26 9.34
CA GLY A 240 7.76 -1.19 9.04
C GLY A 240 8.09 -0.51 7.70
N GLU A 241 7.10 -0.03 6.96
CA GLU A 241 7.28 0.73 5.72
C GLU A 241 6.75 2.16 5.88
N ILE A 242 7.21 3.05 5.01
CA ILE A 242 6.71 4.43 4.84
C ILE A 242 6.37 4.66 3.37
N GLY A 243 5.38 5.52 3.11
CA GLY A 243 5.12 6.03 1.78
C GLY A 243 5.67 7.46 1.64
N ILE A 244 6.57 7.66 0.68
CA ILE A 244 7.06 8.99 0.30
C ILE A 244 6.16 9.50 -0.82
N VAL A 245 5.63 10.70 -0.63
CA VAL A 245 4.69 11.31 -1.56
C VAL A 245 5.38 12.39 -2.37
N GLU A 246 5.17 12.37 -3.69
CA GLU A 246 5.55 13.41 -4.62
C GLU A 246 4.30 13.94 -5.33
N ALA A 247 4.10 15.25 -5.34
CA ALA A 247 2.99 15.90 -6.01
C ALA A 247 3.38 16.39 -7.40
N PHE A 248 2.56 16.10 -8.43
CA PHE A 248 2.78 16.55 -9.80
C PHE A 248 2.25 17.95 -10.08
N ASP A 249 1.29 18.43 -9.27
CA ASP A 249 0.67 19.76 -9.37
C ASP A 249 0.72 20.47 -8.01
N GLY A 250 0.63 21.79 -8.01
CA GLY A 250 0.70 22.62 -6.83
C GLY A 250 1.58 23.86 -7.05
N GLU A 251 1.84 24.60 -5.99
CA GLU A 251 2.72 25.75 -6.01
C GLU A 251 4.18 25.33 -6.21
N GLU A 252 5.00 26.17 -6.81
CA GLU A 252 6.43 25.89 -6.96
C GLU A 252 7.15 25.99 -5.61
N LEU A 253 8.10 25.08 -5.37
CA LEU A 253 8.97 25.15 -4.20
C LEU A 253 9.81 26.43 -4.24
N ARG A 254 10.02 27.06 -3.09
CA ARG A 254 10.91 28.21 -2.95
C ARG A 254 12.36 27.78 -3.25
N THR A 255 13.20 28.72 -3.67
CA THR A 255 14.57 28.45 -4.15
C THR A 255 15.47 27.63 -3.20
N GLU A 256 15.22 27.70 -1.89
CA GLU A 256 15.99 26.96 -0.87
C GLU A 256 15.23 25.76 -0.27
N GLN A 257 14.00 25.55 -0.72
CA GLN A 257 13.13 24.50 -0.23
C GLN A 257 13.29 23.24 -1.07
N ILE A 258 13.51 22.10 -0.42
CA ILE A 258 13.67 20.81 -1.10
C ILE A 258 12.43 19.91 -0.99
N LEU A 259 11.52 20.24 -0.09
CA LEU A 259 10.28 19.48 0.19
C LEU A 259 9.13 20.46 0.35
N GLY A 260 7.92 20.06 -0.07
CA GLY A 260 6.69 20.79 0.22
C GLY A 260 6.45 20.89 1.73
N ASP A 261 5.88 22.00 2.16
CA ASP A 261 5.56 22.23 3.56
C ASP A 261 4.50 21.23 4.06
N SER A 262 4.54 20.91 5.36
CA SER A 262 3.51 20.10 5.99
C SER A 262 2.20 20.88 6.04
N LEU A 263 1.15 20.32 5.48
CA LEU A 263 -0.18 20.91 5.39
C LEU A 263 -1.19 20.12 6.22
N ARG A 264 -2.27 20.80 6.60
CA ARG A 264 -3.37 20.15 7.33
C ARG A 264 -4.64 20.13 6.48
N GLY A 265 -5.48 19.11 6.71
CA GLY A 265 -6.82 19.05 6.13
C GLY A 265 -6.93 18.22 4.85
N HIS A 266 -5.82 17.72 4.30
CA HIS A 266 -5.81 16.88 3.09
C HIS A 266 -5.94 15.37 3.37
N ASP A 267 -6.15 14.98 4.64
CA ASP A 267 -6.38 13.58 5.05
C ASP A 267 -5.31 12.62 4.51
N ASP A 268 -4.06 12.86 4.88
CA ASP A 268 -2.90 12.08 4.40
C ASP A 268 -2.89 11.94 2.85
N PHE A 269 -3.06 13.05 2.13
CA PHE A 269 -3.11 13.19 0.67
C PHE A 269 -4.31 12.50 -0.01
N GLN A 270 -5.27 11.97 0.75
CA GLN A 270 -6.48 11.38 0.19
C GLN A 270 -7.44 12.43 -0.36
N SER A 271 -7.46 13.64 0.23
CA SER A 271 -8.19 14.78 -0.31
C SER A 271 -7.27 15.65 -1.17
N ALA A 272 -7.15 15.29 -2.43
CA ALA A 272 -6.31 15.98 -3.40
C ALA A 272 -6.71 17.45 -3.61
N GLN A 273 -8.03 17.77 -3.61
CA GLN A 273 -8.51 19.13 -3.70
C GLN A 273 -8.09 19.96 -2.48
N ALA A 274 -8.26 19.43 -1.27
CA ALA A 274 -7.88 20.14 -0.05
C ALA A 274 -6.36 20.41 0.03
N PHE A 275 -5.54 19.51 -0.51
CA PHE A 275 -4.10 19.74 -0.64
C PHE A 275 -3.80 20.95 -1.53
N LEU A 276 -4.44 21.03 -2.69
CA LEU A 276 -4.25 22.14 -3.63
C LEU A 276 -4.80 23.47 -3.08
N ASP A 277 -5.95 23.44 -2.41
CA ASP A 277 -6.58 24.63 -1.80
C ASP A 277 -5.77 25.17 -0.62
N ALA A 278 -5.05 24.29 0.09
CA ALA A 278 -4.15 24.67 1.17
C ALA A 278 -2.79 25.22 0.68
N GLY A 279 -2.58 25.37 -0.64
CA GLY A 279 -1.31 25.80 -1.21
C GLY A 279 -0.26 24.70 -1.26
N GLY A 280 -0.68 23.46 -1.53
CA GLY A 280 0.23 22.32 -1.67
C GLY A 280 1.30 22.56 -2.72
N HIS A 281 2.54 22.20 -2.41
CA HIS A 281 3.68 22.40 -3.31
C HIS A 281 3.85 21.21 -4.26
N ARG A 282 4.24 21.51 -5.49
CA ARG A 282 4.69 20.50 -6.45
C ARG A 282 6.06 19.94 -6.04
N GLY A 283 6.25 18.63 -6.23
CA GLY A 283 7.47 17.91 -5.89
C GLY A 283 7.35 17.04 -4.64
N PRO A 284 8.46 16.58 -4.08
CA PRO A 284 8.45 15.71 -2.91
C PRO A 284 7.92 16.44 -1.68
N GLN A 285 7.10 15.74 -0.87
CA GLN A 285 6.44 16.29 0.30
C GLN A 285 7.20 15.96 1.59
N LEU A 286 7.11 16.85 2.58
CA LEU A 286 7.69 16.61 3.91
C LEU A 286 6.94 15.50 4.66
N ASP A 287 5.60 15.53 4.57
CA ASP A 287 4.75 14.54 5.20
C ASP A 287 4.84 13.19 4.48
N ILE A 288 4.82 12.13 5.25
CA ILE A 288 4.91 10.75 4.77
C ILE A 288 3.65 9.98 5.15
N LEU A 289 3.38 8.93 4.42
CA LEU A 289 2.35 7.96 4.77
C LEU A 289 2.92 6.93 5.76
N LYS A 290 2.24 6.76 6.88
CA LYS A 290 2.51 5.72 7.88
C LYS A 290 1.83 4.40 7.47
N PRO A 291 2.07 3.29 8.19
CA PRO A 291 1.37 2.05 7.90
C PRO A 291 -0.14 2.21 7.86
N GLY A 292 -0.75 1.82 6.72
CA GLY A 292 -2.17 2.00 6.45
C GLY A 292 -2.54 1.71 5.01
N MET A 293 -3.79 1.92 4.67
CA MET A 293 -4.30 1.88 3.31
C MET A 293 -4.86 3.27 2.96
N TYR A 294 -4.44 3.80 1.82
CA TYR A 294 -4.72 5.17 1.41
C TYR A 294 -5.30 5.20 0.00
N TYR A 295 -6.39 5.93 -0.15
CA TYR A 295 -7.07 6.15 -1.42
C TYR A 295 -6.58 7.46 -2.01
N ILE A 296 -5.47 7.42 -2.71
CA ILE A 296 -4.75 8.60 -3.22
C ILE A 296 -4.90 8.69 -4.73
N ASN A 297 -5.10 9.88 -5.25
CA ASN A 297 -5.18 10.11 -6.70
C ASN A 297 -3.79 10.00 -7.35
N PRO A 298 -3.52 8.95 -8.16
CA PRO A 298 -2.22 8.74 -8.80
C PRO A 298 -1.92 9.74 -9.92
N LEU A 299 -2.91 10.52 -10.34
CA LEU A 299 -2.73 11.58 -11.32
C LEU A 299 -2.17 12.86 -10.70
N LEU A 300 -2.31 13.02 -9.36
CA LEU A 300 -1.74 14.15 -8.62
C LEU A 300 -0.53 13.74 -7.81
N PHE A 301 -0.51 12.53 -7.26
CA PHE A 301 0.54 12.08 -6.36
C PHE A 301 1.17 10.78 -6.84
N ASP A 302 2.49 10.73 -6.83
CA ASP A 302 3.24 9.48 -6.85
C ASP A 302 3.61 9.08 -5.42
N VAL A 303 3.48 7.80 -5.11
CA VAL A 303 3.79 7.28 -3.77
C VAL A 303 4.78 6.14 -3.88
N THR A 304 6.00 6.38 -3.45
CA THR A 304 7.04 5.37 -3.35
C THR A 304 7.07 4.77 -1.95
N VAL A 305 6.80 3.47 -1.84
CA VAL A 305 6.85 2.74 -0.56
C VAL A 305 8.26 2.18 -0.35
N GLN A 306 8.81 2.43 0.84
CA GLN A 306 10.13 1.94 1.25
C GLN A 306 10.16 1.59 2.73
N ASP A 307 11.22 0.90 3.18
CA ASP A 307 11.38 0.51 4.58
C ASP A 307 11.53 1.73 5.49
N ALA A 308 10.92 1.66 6.67
CA ALA A 308 11.12 2.62 7.74
C ALA A 308 12.53 2.49 8.34
N THR A 309 13.02 3.55 8.95
CA THR A 309 14.34 3.54 9.58
C THR A 309 14.31 2.71 10.87
N VAL A 310 15.10 1.65 10.91
CA VAL A 310 15.24 0.76 12.08
C VAL A 310 16.57 1.04 12.76
N ILE A 311 16.52 1.31 14.06
CA ILE A 311 17.69 1.39 14.92
C ILE A 311 17.71 0.14 15.79
N ASN A 312 18.79 -0.63 15.67
CA ASN A 312 18.93 -1.90 16.37
C ASN A 312 19.34 -1.71 17.84
N ILE A 313 19.12 -2.74 18.65
CA ILE A 313 19.59 -2.77 20.04
C ILE A 313 21.12 -2.66 20.06
N GLY A 314 21.65 -1.74 20.89
CA GLY A 314 23.09 -1.46 20.95
C GLY A 314 23.56 -0.37 20.02
N GLU A 315 22.65 0.24 19.25
CA GLU A 315 22.90 1.38 18.39
C GLU A 315 22.05 2.58 18.83
N VAL A 316 22.48 3.77 18.44
CA VAL A 316 21.69 5.00 18.50
C VAL A 316 21.66 5.64 17.13
N GLY A 317 20.51 6.20 16.76
CA GLY A 317 20.37 6.94 15.51
C GLY A 317 20.75 8.41 15.69
N VAL A 318 21.71 8.88 14.94
CA VAL A 318 22.03 10.31 14.81
C VAL A 318 21.32 10.86 13.60
N ILE A 319 20.49 11.87 13.79
CA ILE A 319 19.70 12.48 12.72
C ILE A 319 20.44 13.69 12.18
N ARG A 320 20.60 13.73 10.86
CA ARG A 320 20.95 14.94 10.12
C ARG A 320 19.71 15.46 9.41
N SER A 321 19.26 16.65 9.78
CA SER A 321 18.15 17.34 9.11
C SER A 321 18.64 18.07 7.86
N ASN A 322 18.02 17.79 6.73
CA ASN A 322 18.20 18.53 5.48
C ASN A 322 17.18 19.68 5.34
N VAL A 323 16.20 19.76 6.25
CA VAL A 323 15.10 20.74 6.28
C VAL A 323 15.22 21.64 7.50
N GLY A 324 14.46 22.73 7.49
CA GLY A 324 14.47 23.71 8.58
C GLY A 324 15.31 24.96 8.24
N ILE A 325 15.50 25.80 9.25
CA ILE A 325 16.20 27.09 9.14
C ILE A 325 17.71 26.83 9.14
N LEU A 326 18.45 27.60 8.37
CA LEU A 326 19.93 27.56 8.45
C LEU A 326 20.36 27.98 9.89
N PRO A 327 21.27 27.24 10.53
CA PRO A 327 21.72 27.58 11.84
C PRO A 327 22.45 28.94 11.83
N PRO A 328 22.33 29.75 12.89
CA PRO A 328 23.05 31.01 13.00
C PRO A 328 24.55 30.77 13.00
N VAL A 329 25.27 31.58 12.26
CA VAL A 329 26.74 31.54 12.25
C VAL A 329 27.26 32.09 13.57
N GLY A 330 28.15 31.36 14.21
CA GLY A 330 28.78 31.78 15.46
C GLY A 330 29.65 33.04 15.31
N GLU A 331 30.10 33.59 16.42
CA GLU A 331 30.98 34.76 16.44
C GLU A 331 32.32 34.50 15.76
N ASP A 332 32.72 33.23 15.68
CA ASP A 332 33.93 32.76 15.00
C ASP A 332 33.76 32.58 13.46
N GLY A 333 32.59 32.93 12.92
CA GLY A 333 32.25 32.78 11.50
C GLY A 333 31.98 31.35 11.05
N ARG A 334 31.81 30.40 11.98
CA ARG A 334 31.54 28.99 11.67
C ARG A 334 30.10 28.63 12.01
N THR A 335 29.56 27.70 11.25
CA THR A 335 28.30 27.05 11.62
C THR A 335 28.54 26.06 12.76
N PRO A 336 27.60 25.93 13.71
CA PRO A 336 27.76 24.99 14.83
C PRO A 336 27.81 23.55 14.31
N ASP A 337 28.68 22.73 14.93
CA ASP A 337 28.80 21.30 14.62
C ASP A 337 27.49 20.54 14.85
N LEU A 338 26.73 20.95 15.85
CA LEU A 338 25.46 20.34 16.25
C LEU A 338 24.37 21.41 16.39
N VAL A 339 23.18 21.08 15.93
CA VAL A 339 22.04 22.00 15.92
C VAL A 339 20.88 21.45 16.75
N ASP A 340 20.00 22.34 17.19
CA ASP A 340 18.73 21.98 17.83
C ASP A 340 17.67 21.63 16.77
N GLU A 341 16.56 21.04 17.20
CA GLU A 341 15.44 20.74 16.32
C GLU A 341 14.93 22.02 15.63
N GLY A 342 14.56 21.88 14.35
CA GLY A 342 14.13 22.99 13.50
C GLY A 342 15.24 23.62 12.68
N TYR A 343 16.51 23.31 12.92
CA TYR A 343 17.64 23.76 12.12
C TYR A 343 18.15 22.67 11.18
N ARG A 344 18.76 23.07 10.06
CA ARG A 344 19.50 22.17 9.15
C ARG A 344 20.84 21.81 9.77
N GLY A 345 21.16 20.53 9.78
CA GLY A 345 22.43 20.04 10.31
C GLY A 345 22.27 18.77 11.13
N VAL A 346 23.33 18.38 11.83
CA VAL A 346 23.32 17.22 12.71
C VAL A 346 22.65 17.61 14.04
N LEU A 347 21.58 16.93 14.40
CA LEU A 347 20.85 17.22 15.64
C LEU A 347 21.66 16.81 16.87
N LYS A 348 21.53 17.57 17.95
CA LYS A 348 22.10 17.24 19.27
C LYS A 348 21.46 16.01 19.89
N THR A 349 20.17 15.81 19.62
CA THR A 349 19.38 14.69 20.15
C THR A 349 19.61 13.44 19.31
N VAL A 350 19.67 12.29 19.95
CA VAL A 350 19.75 10.97 19.31
C VAL A 350 18.45 10.21 19.50
N VAL A 351 18.18 9.29 18.59
CA VAL A 351 17.03 8.38 18.68
C VAL A 351 17.48 7.00 19.16
N GLU A 352 16.68 6.40 20.03
CA GLU A 352 16.94 5.11 20.67
C GLU A 352 16.53 3.93 19.77
N PRO A 353 16.90 2.70 20.13
CA PRO A 353 16.49 1.51 19.39
C PRO A 353 14.97 1.42 19.23
N ASN A 354 14.50 1.56 18.01
CA ASN A 354 13.09 1.49 17.61
C ASN A 354 12.95 1.58 16.09
N THR A 355 11.74 1.41 15.59
CA THR A 355 11.38 1.72 14.20
C THR A 355 10.83 3.15 14.13
N TYR A 356 11.43 3.97 13.27
CA TYR A 356 11.08 5.38 13.09
C TYR A 356 10.55 5.62 11.69
N TYR A 357 9.38 6.20 11.63
CA TYR A 357 8.74 6.62 10.38
C TYR A 357 9.18 8.05 10.08
N LEU A 358 10.30 8.19 9.37
CA LEU A 358 10.91 9.47 9.03
C LEU A 358 11.04 9.61 7.52
N ASN A 359 10.82 10.82 7.02
CA ASN A 359 11.08 11.12 5.62
C ASN A 359 12.60 11.11 5.34
N PRO A 360 13.13 10.20 4.52
CA PRO A 360 14.58 10.07 4.30
C PRO A 360 15.19 11.21 3.49
N ILE A 361 14.36 11.97 2.78
CA ILE A 361 14.79 13.19 2.08
C ILE A 361 15.02 14.30 3.10
N ALA A 362 14.11 14.41 4.10
CA ALA A 362 14.20 15.39 5.17
C ALA A 362 15.26 15.01 6.20
N TYR A 363 15.32 13.75 6.58
CA TYR A 363 16.12 13.27 7.71
C TYR A 363 16.96 12.07 7.32
N VAL A 364 18.27 12.24 7.35
CA VAL A 364 19.22 11.13 7.16
C VAL A 364 19.62 10.63 8.54
N VAL A 365 19.41 9.35 8.80
CA VAL A 365 19.73 8.74 10.09
C VAL A 365 20.99 7.90 9.95
N PHE A 366 21.97 8.17 10.82
CA PHE A 366 23.23 7.44 10.91
C PHE A 366 23.18 6.54 12.15
N PRO A 367 23.09 5.21 11.99
CA PRO A 367 23.17 4.29 13.13
C PRO A 367 24.61 4.27 13.65
N ILE A 368 24.78 4.56 14.93
CA ILE A 368 26.07 4.53 15.62
C ILE A 368 26.00 3.51 16.75
N SER A 369 26.89 2.52 16.70
CA SER A 369 27.00 1.52 17.76
C SER A 369 27.51 2.15 19.05
N THR A 370 26.81 1.88 20.14
CA THR A 370 27.20 2.27 21.51
C THR A 370 27.91 1.13 22.25
N LEU A 371 28.04 -0.01 21.60
CA LEU A 371 28.77 -1.16 22.12
C LEU A 371 30.28 -0.95 21.99
N ASN A 372 31.04 -1.74 22.70
CA ASN A 372 32.49 -1.76 22.54
C ASN A 372 32.84 -2.32 21.15
N ILE A 373 33.59 -1.56 20.39
CA ILE A 373 34.11 -1.95 19.09
C ILE A 373 35.60 -2.24 19.24
N THR A 374 36.02 -3.45 18.93
CA THR A 374 37.42 -3.84 18.89
C THR A 374 37.96 -3.71 17.48
N ILE A 375 38.98 -2.90 17.30
CA ILE A 375 39.69 -2.70 16.05
C ILE A 375 41.00 -3.47 16.17
N ASP A 376 41.24 -4.41 15.28
CA ASP A 376 42.39 -5.29 15.30
C ASP A 376 43.31 -4.98 14.12
N TRP A 377 44.55 -4.57 14.42
CA TRP A 377 45.64 -4.46 13.48
C TRP A 377 46.62 -5.60 13.74
N SER A 378 46.36 -6.75 13.21
CA SER A 378 47.18 -7.95 13.29
C SER A 378 47.21 -8.67 11.94
N THR A 379 48.31 -9.41 11.71
CA THR A 379 48.46 -10.25 10.52
C THR A 379 47.65 -11.56 10.59
N GLU A 380 47.10 -11.88 11.77
CA GLU A 380 46.36 -13.14 12.02
C GLU A 380 44.84 -12.99 11.84
N ASN A 381 44.34 -11.79 11.51
CA ASN A 381 42.90 -11.56 11.40
C ASN A 381 42.40 -11.74 9.98
N ASP A 382 41.73 -12.86 9.68
CA ASP A 382 41.17 -13.20 8.36
C ASP A 382 39.93 -12.38 8.00
N ASP A 383 39.16 -11.86 8.99
CA ASP A 383 37.87 -11.18 8.74
C ASP A 383 38.01 -9.74 8.23
N THR A 384 39.03 -9.04 8.69
CA THR A 384 39.36 -7.69 8.22
C THR A 384 40.88 -7.51 8.22
N PRO A 385 41.59 -7.95 7.16
CA PRO A 385 43.06 -7.89 7.15
C PRO A 385 43.52 -6.43 7.21
N ARG A 386 44.02 -6.05 8.37
CA ARG A 386 44.75 -4.78 8.56
C ARG A 386 46.13 -5.13 9.02
N ASP A 387 47.10 -4.58 8.29
CA ASP A 387 48.51 -4.86 8.57
C ASP A 387 48.90 -4.42 9.99
N SER A 388 49.72 -5.23 10.66
CA SER A 388 50.32 -4.87 11.93
C SER A 388 51.15 -3.56 11.81
N VAL A 389 51.26 -2.84 12.92
CA VAL A 389 52.04 -1.59 12.94
C VAL A 389 53.50 -1.90 12.95
N THR A 390 54.18 -1.68 11.83
CA THR A 390 55.66 -1.81 11.76
C THR A 390 56.32 -0.62 12.43
N VAL A 391 57.15 -0.91 13.44
CA VAL A 391 57.93 0.06 14.20
C VAL A 391 59.41 -0.19 14.05
N LYS A 392 60.23 0.87 14.29
CA LYS A 392 61.70 0.79 14.30
C LYS A 392 62.19 1.24 15.68
N SER A 393 62.98 0.39 16.33
CA SER A 393 63.57 0.72 17.64
C SER A 393 64.83 1.60 17.50
N ARG A 394 65.27 2.17 18.64
CA ARG A 394 66.47 3.00 18.73
C ARG A 394 67.73 2.26 18.29
N ASP A 395 67.80 0.96 18.55
CA ASP A 395 68.91 0.07 18.17
C ASP A 395 68.84 -0.41 16.72
N GLY A 396 67.87 0.11 15.94
CA GLY A 396 67.77 -0.04 14.49
C GLY A 396 66.93 -1.25 13.99
N PHE A 397 66.37 -2.06 14.86
CA PHE A 397 65.52 -3.19 14.48
C PHE A 397 64.14 -2.75 14.10
N SER A 398 63.63 -3.31 12.98
CA SER A 398 62.25 -3.13 12.53
C SER A 398 61.47 -4.40 12.82
N PHE A 399 60.29 -4.24 13.47
CA PHE A 399 59.45 -5.36 13.81
C PHE A 399 57.94 -4.98 13.77
N PRO A 400 57.06 -5.90 13.41
CA PRO A 400 55.61 -5.69 13.46
C PRO A 400 55.09 -5.80 14.89
N VAL A 401 54.15 -4.95 15.22
CA VAL A 401 53.43 -4.91 16.49
C VAL A 401 51.94 -5.05 16.20
N ASP A 402 51.32 -6.09 16.72
CA ASP A 402 49.90 -6.26 16.65
C ASP A 402 49.24 -5.39 17.74
N VAL A 403 48.27 -4.59 17.31
CA VAL A 403 47.59 -3.66 18.20
C VAL A 403 46.08 -3.85 18.10
N LYS A 404 45.42 -3.98 19.23
CA LYS A 404 43.96 -3.98 19.33
C LYS A 404 43.52 -2.75 20.11
N VAL A 405 42.63 -1.98 19.54
CA VAL A 405 42.05 -0.80 20.18
C VAL A 405 40.57 -1.01 20.41
N VAL A 406 40.16 -0.91 21.63
CA VAL A 406 38.75 -1.00 22.01
C VAL A 406 38.22 0.41 22.24
N ILE A 407 37.26 0.77 21.43
CA ILE A 407 36.58 2.06 21.49
C ILE A 407 35.11 1.88 21.81
N ARG A 408 34.51 2.95 22.34
CA ARG A 408 33.07 3.04 22.55
C ARG A 408 32.60 4.45 22.25
N VAL A 409 31.39 4.55 21.68
CA VAL A 409 30.73 5.85 21.50
C VAL A 409 29.64 5.96 22.54
N LEU A 410 29.73 7.00 23.38
CA LEU A 410 28.66 7.30 24.34
C LEU A 410 27.46 7.90 23.59
N LYS A 411 26.24 7.54 24.00
CA LYS A 411 24.98 7.98 23.40
C LYS A 411 24.96 9.51 23.17
N GLU A 412 25.32 10.28 24.19
CA GLU A 412 25.29 11.75 24.17
C GLU A 412 26.34 12.37 23.25
N ARG A 413 27.35 11.57 22.87
CA ARG A 413 28.45 12.02 22.01
C ARG A 413 28.38 11.50 20.58
N ALA A 414 27.46 10.59 20.28
CA ALA A 414 27.27 10.05 18.93
C ALA A 414 27.05 11.15 17.86
N PRO A 415 26.31 12.25 18.13
CA PRO A 415 26.18 13.34 17.17
C PRO A 415 27.50 14.01 16.77
N LEU A 416 28.46 14.12 17.69
CA LEU A 416 29.78 14.68 17.42
C LEU A 416 30.57 13.80 16.43
N VAL A 417 30.46 12.48 16.54
CA VAL A 417 31.10 11.56 15.60
C VAL A 417 30.60 11.80 14.18
N VAL A 418 29.27 11.90 14.01
CA VAL A 418 28.66 12.12 12.70
C VAL A 418 29.03 13.51 12.16
N SER A 419 28.96 14.56 12.98
CA SER A 419 29.22 15.93 12.51
C SER A 419 30.66 16.16 12.12
N LYS A 420 31.63 15.62 12.87
CA LYS A 420 33.07 15.86 12.65
C LYS A 420 33.71 14.87 11.68
N ILE A 421 33.28 13.62 11.65
CA ILE A 421 33.95 12.54 10.93
C ILE A 421 33.00 11.85 9.93
N GLY A 422 31.71 11.87 10.17
CA GLY A 422 30.68 11.25 9.36
C GLY A 422 30.36 9.82 9.73
N SER A 423 31.33 8.96 10.02
CA SER A 423 31.11 7.56 10.41
C SER A 423 32.22 7.03 11.31
N ILE A 424 31.93 5.95 12.05
CA ILE A 424 32.95 5.26 12.87
C ILE A 424 34.05 4.70 11.97
N GLN A 425 33.73 4.20 10.79
CA GLN A 425 34.73 3.67 9.84
C GLN A 425 35.74 4.77 9.43
N ASN A 426 35.25 5.95 9.12
CA ASN A 426 36.12 7.09 8.83
C ASN A 426 36.99 7.47 10.04
N ALA A 427 36.47 7.36 11.27
CA ALA A 427 37.25 7.58 12.47
C ALA A 427 38.39 6.58 12.59
N ILE A 428 38.12 5.31 12.33
CA ILE A 428 39.12 4.24 12.34
C ILE A 428 40.22 4.54 11.34
N ASP A 429 39.86 4.80 10.08
CA ASP A 429 40.81 4.86 8.96
C ASP A 429 41.60 6.19 8.93
N ARG A 430 40.94 7.31 9.29
CA ARG A 430 41.55 8.64 9.17
C ARG A 430 42.14 9.22 10.44
N VAL A 431 41.68 8.74 11.60
CA VAL A 431 42.10 9.28 12.92
C VAL A 431 42.85 8.23 13.73
N ILE A 432 42.20 7.09 14.00
CA ILE A 432 42.73 6.10 14.95
C ILE A 432 43.96 5.39 14.39
N HIS A 433 43.88 4.87 13.19
CA HIS A 433 45.00 4.15 12.57
C HIS A 433 46.27 4.99 12.44
N PRO A 434 46.24 6.22 11.88
CA PRO A 434 47.44 7.07 11.83
C PRO A 434 47.97 7.43 13.21
N ALA A 435 47.07 7.70 14.19
CA ALA A 435 47.45 8.07 15.54
C ALA A 435 48.16 6.94 16.28
N ILE A 436 47.61 5.74 16.22
CA ILE A 436 48.21 4.54 16.81
C ILE A 436 49.55 4.26 16.17
N GLY A 437 49.61 4.26 14.83
CA GLY A 437 50.86 4.04 14.11
C GLY A 437 51.96 5.05 14.48
N ALA A 438 51.61 6.33 14.59
CA ALA A 438 52.58 7.37 15.02
C ALA A 438 53.00 7.17 16.48
N THR A 439 52.08 6.87 17.38
CA THR A 439 52.38 6.67 18.80
C THR A 439 53.32 5.50 19.03
N PHE A 440 53.06 4.35 18.40
CA PHE A 440 53.91 3.17 18.55
C PHE A 440 55.28 3.36 17.90
N ARG A 441 55.38 4.04 16.74
CA ARG A 441 56.67 4.40 16.11
C ARG A 441 57.51 5.34 17.00
N ASN A 442 56.88 6.42 17.50
CA ASN A 442 57.55 7.36 18.38
C ASN A 442 58.01 6.70 19.69
N ASN A 443 57.21 5.77 20.23
CA ASN A 443 57.57 5.04 21.44
C ASN A 443 58.75 4.07 21.18
N ALA A 444 58.74 3.36 20.03
CA ALA A 444 59.79 2.43 19.66
C ALA A 444 61.13 3.14 19.40
N GLU A 445 61.13 4.32 18.77
CA GLU A 445 62.34 5.11 18.53
C GLU A 445 63.06 5.55 19.81
N ARG A 446 62.36 5.56 20.98
CA ARG A 446 62.89 6.00 22.25
C ARG A 446 63.56 4.88 23.06
N CYS A 447 63.32 3.63 22.75
CA CYS A 447 63.79 2.47 23.49
C CYS A 447 64.41 1.42 22.59
N ASP A 448 65.21 0.54 23.16
CA ASP A 448 65.74 -0.63 22.47
C ASP A 448 64.64 -1.67 22.26
N ALA A 449 64.76 -2.54 21.24
CA ALA A 449 63.73 -3.52 20.89
C ALA A 449 63.33 -4.40 22.09
N LEU A 450 64.30 -4.78 22.94
CA LEU A 450 64.09 -5.58 24.13
C LEU A 450 63.37 -4.82 25.23
N ASP A 451 63.69 -3.54 25.41
CA ASP A 451 63.04 -2.68 26.41
C ASP A 451 61.56 -2.41 25.99
N PHE A 452 61.31 -2.30 24.70
CA PHE A 452 59.96 -2.17 24.20
C PHE A 452 59.12 -3.39 24.54
N LEU A 453 59.66 -4.60 24.38
CA LEU A 453 59.02 -5.85 24.73
C LEU A 453 58.77 -6.03 26.23
N ASN A 454 59.81 -5.72 27.03
CA ASN A 454 59.71 -5.89 28.48
C ASN A 454 58.79 -4.87 29.15
N ASN A 455 58.66 -3.68 28.56
CA ASN A 455 57.82 -2.58 29.05
C ASN A 455 56.49 -2.45 28.28
N ARG A 456 55.96 -3.56 27.80
CA ARG A 456 54.73 -3.64 27.01
C ARG A 456 53.56 -2.91 27.67
N SER A 457 53.39 -3.09 29.00
CA SER A 457 52.32 -2.42 29.77
C SER A 457 52.44 -0.90 29.76
N GLN A 458 53.67 -0.38 29.75
CA GLN A 458 53.93 1.07 29.67
C GLN A 458 53.58 1.60 28.26
N GLN A 459 53.93 0.84 27.21
CA GLN A 459 53.56 1.19 25.83
C GLN A 459 52.05 1.23 25.65
N GLN A 460 51.35 0.28 26.22
CA GLN A 460 49.87 0.26 26.24
C GLN A 460 49.32 1.51 26.95
N ALA A 461 49.80 1.82 28.16
CA ALA A 461 49.34 2.97 28.92
C ALA A 461 49.55 4.30 28.16
N ASN A 462 50.74 4.49 27.59
CA ASN A 462 51.05 5.69 26.79
C ASN A 462 50.14 5.76 25.52
N ALA A 463 49.97 4.65 24.81
CA ALA A 463 49.13 4.61 23.66
C ALA A 463 47.65 4.88 24.01
N LYS A 464 47.16 4.33 25.13
CA LYS A 464 45.82 4.60 25.64
C LYS A 464 45.61 6.07 25.95
N GLU A 465 46.56 6.70 26.65
CA GLU A 465 46.51 8.12 27.01
C GLU A 465 46.44 9.03 25.79
N VAL A 466 47.37 8.85 24.86
CA VAL A 466 47.42 9.63 23.59
C VAL A 466 46.14 9.45 22.80
N THR A 467 45.69 8.20 22.62
CA THR A 467 44.47 7.89 21.88
C THR A 467 43.24 8.47 22.56
N THR A 468 43.18 8.43 23.90
CA THR A 468 42.06 9.00 24.67
C THR A 468 41.96 10.51 24.46
N ILE A 469 43.09 11.23 24.50
CA ILE A 469 43.12 12.68 24.31
C ILE A 469 42.65 13.03 22.86
N MET A 470 43.14 12.32 21.86
CA MET A 470 42.80 12.57 20.47
C MET A 470 41.34 12.25 20.18
N LEU A 471 40.83 11.10 20.60
CA LEU A 471 39.48 10.65 20.30
C LEU A 471 38.40 11.43 21.05
N ARG A 472 38.76 12.00 22.21
CA ARG A 472 37.82 12.81 23.00
C ARG A 472 37.26 14.01 22.25
N GLU A 473 38.05 14.61 21.35
CA GLU A 473 37.60 15.73 20.51
C GLU A 473 36.50 15.31 19.52
N TYR A 474 36.49 14.06 19.09
CA TYR A 474 35.51 13.49 18.16
C TYR A 474 34.34 12.79 18.87
N GLY A 475 34.31 12.80 20.19
CA GLY A 475 33.24 12.18 20.98
C GLY A 475 33.36 10.66 21.14
N ILE A 476 34.53 10.09 20.83
CA ILE A 476 34.82 8.67 20.99
C ILE A 476 35.60 8.43 22.26
N GLU A 477 35.22 7.44 23.05
CA GLU A 477 35.91 7.00 24.26
C GLU A 477 36.84 5.82 23.93
N THR A 478 38.10 5.92 24.33
CA THR A 478 39.03 4.80 24.28
C THR A 478 38.84 3.96 25.54
N VAL A 479 38.32 2.78 25.41
CA VAL A 479 38.13 1.83 26.52
C VAL A 479 39.48 1.22 26.88
N ASP A 480 40.18 0.66 25.88
CA ASP A 480 41.52 0.10 26.07
C ASP A 480 42.33 0.07 24.77
N VAL A 481 43.65 -0.04 24.94
CA VAL A 481 44.60 -0.27 23.87
C VAL A 481 45.45 -1.46 24.30
N LEU A 482 45.36 -2.55 23.54
CA LEU A 482 46.04 -3.81 23.83
C LEU A 482 47.13 -4.04 22.79
N VAL A 483 48.30 -4.43 23.23
CA VAL A 483 49.40 -4.84 22.36
C VAL A 483 49.36 -6.36 22.25
N GLY A 484 49.16 -6.87 21.04
CA GLY A 484 49.15 -8.29 20.70
C GLY A 484 50.56 -8.89 20.57
N ASN A 485 50.78 -9.66 19.53
CA ASN A 485 52.10 -10.20 19.26
C ASN A 485 53.04 -9.11 18.77
N VAL A 486 54.31 -9.23 19.16
CA VAL A 486 55.38 -8.40 18.69
C VAL A 486 56.34 -9.31 17.95
N GLY A 487 56.47 -9.11 16.63
CA GLY A 487 57.32 -9.94 15.78
C GLY A 487 58.81 -9.62 16.05
N ILE A 488 59.49 -10.51 16.75
CA ILE A 488 60.88 -10.30 17.12
C ILE A 488 61.80 -10.81 16.03
N PRO A 489 62.83 -10.03 15.59
CA PRO A 489 63.85 -10.55 14.68
C PRO A 489 64.55 -11.80 15.26
N GLU A 490 64.72 -12.83 14.42
CA GLU A 490 65.26 -14.13 14.85
C GLU A 490 66.64 -14.05 15.52
N GLU A 491 67.45 -13.12 15.11
CA GLU A 491 68.81 -12.90 15.66
C GLU A 491 68.80 -12.46 17.14
N LEU A 492 67.78 -11.62 17.49
CA LEU A 492 67.58 -11.20 18.87
C LEU A 492 66.99 -12.33 19.73
N LEU A 493 66.12 -13.14 19.15
CA LEU A 493 65.52 -14.29 19.81
C LEU A 493 66.57 -15.32 20.23
N LYS A 494 67.54 -15.66 19.35
CA LYS A 494 68.62 -16.59 19.68
C LYS A 494 69.45 -16.14 20.89
N THR A 495 69.90 -14.88 20.86
CA THR A 495 70.75 -14.33 21.94
C THR A 495 69.99 -14.27 23.28
N GLN A 496 68.71 -13.98 23.26
CA GLN A 496 67.85 -13.94 24.44
C GLN A 496 67.46 -15.34 24.95
N THR A 497 67.17 -16.25 24.04
CA THR A 497 66.83 -17.63 24.39
C THR A 497 68.00 -18.28 25.13
N ASP A 498 69.23 -18.04 24.71
CA ASP A 498 70.41 -18.54 25.38
C ASP A 498 70.60 -17.93 26.76
N ARG A 499 70.40 -16.62 26.90
CA ARG A 499 70.41 -15.95 28.22
C ARG A 499 69.25 -16.36 29.13
N PHE A 500 68.07 -16.47 28.56
CA PHE A 500 66.87 -16.89 29.28
C PHE A 500 66.95 -18.33 29.75
N LEU A 501 67.39 -19.26 28.88
CA LEU A 501 67.65 -20.64 29.24
C LEU A 501 68.67 -20.80 30.38
N ALA A 502 69.69 -19.98 30.40
CA ALA A 502 70.66 -19.96 31.49
C ALA A 502 70.04 -19.48 32.83
N LYS A 503 69.21 -18.43 32.77
CA LYS A 503 68.52 -17.85 33.94
C LYS A 503 67.32 -18.66 34.41
N GLU A 504 66.61 -19.30 33.48
CA GLU A 504 65.43 -20.16 33.78
C GLU A 504 65.85 -21.52 34.36
N ARG A 505 67.03 -22.03 33.92
CA ARG A 505 67.63 -23.22 34.60
C ARG A 505 67.91 -22.94 36.06
N GLU A 506 68.33 -21.76 36.39
CA GLU A 506 68.53 -21.34 37.78
C GLU A 506 67.21 -21.16 38.54
N LYS A 507 66.17 -20.62 37.88
CA LYS A 507 64.85 -20.35 38.45
C LYS A 507 64.00 -21.60 38.57
N THR A 508 64.08 -22.47 37.57
CA THR A 508 63.37 -23.76 37.55
C THR A 508 63.75 -24.66 38.74
N TYR A 509 65.00 -24.58 39.18
CA TYR A 509 65.44 -25.27 40.41
C TYR A 509 64.80 -24.67 41.65
N ARG A 510 64.45 -23.39 41.68
CA ARG A 510 63.76 -22.75 42.81
C ARG A 510 62.24 -22.96 42.78
N GLU A 511 61.65 -22.97 41.56
CA GLU A 511 60.18 -23.03 41.38
C GLU A 511 59.62 -24.47 41.45
N GLN A 512 60.42 -25.50 41.12
CA GLN A 512 60.01 -26.89 41.33
C GLN A 512 59.65 -27.17 42.78
N LYS A 513 60.22 -26.42 43.71
CA LYS A 513 59.97 -26.55 45.14
C LYS A 513 58.68 -25.84 45.60
N THR A 514 58.31 -24.77 44.90
CA THR A 514 57.07 -24.03 45.21
C THR A 514 55.85 -24.48 44.40
N ALA A 515 56.05 -25.19 43.25
CA ALA A 515 54.96 -25.60 42.38
C ALA A 515 54.13 -26.80 42.92
N GLU A 516 54.74 -27.62 43.78
CA GLU A 516 53.97 -28.68 44.44
C GLU A 516 52.96 -28.18 45.46
N ASP A 517 53.23 -27.03 46.09
CA ASP A 517 52.32 -26.46 47.10
C ASP A 517 51.13 -25.72 46.45
N THR A 518 51.36 -25.09 45.29
CA THR A 518 50.28 -24.34 44.57
C THR A 518 49.32 -25.26 43.81
N ARG A 519 49.77 -26.47 43.43
CA ARG A 519 48.93 -27.42 42.71
C ARG A 519 47.73 -27.93 43.52
N ARG A 520 47.91 -28.04 44.86
CA ARG A 520 46.82 -28.42 45.77
C ARG A 520 45.73 -27.35 45.92
N GLU A 521 46.09 -26.07 45.85
CA GLU A 521 45.11 -24.97 45.95
C GLU A 521 44.30 -24.80 44.67
N LEU A 522 44.92 -25.07 43.49
CA LEU A 522 44.24 -24.86 42.18
C LEU A 522 43.17 -25.92 41.90
N GLU A 523 43.36 -27.15 42.38
CA GLU A 523 42.37 -28.25 42.21
C GLU A 523 41.08 -27.94 43.00
N GLY A 524 41.20 -27.28 44.15
CA GLY A 524 40.07 -26.84 44.96
C GLY A 524 39.23 -25.72 44.31
N ALA A 525 39.93 -24.76 43.70
CA ALA A 525 39.26 -23.59 43.08
C ALA A 525 38.55 -23.94 41.74
N THR A 526 39.11 -24.90 40.97
CA THR A 526 38.48 -25.31 39.69
C THR A 526 37.22 -26.12 39.91
N ALA A 527 37.12 -26.91 40.96
CA ALA A 527 35.92 -27.67 41.29
C ALA A 527 34.75 -26.75 41.66
N LEU A 528 35.02 -25.66 42.37
CA LEU A 528 34.01 -24.65 42.74
C LEU A 528 33.53 -23.84 41.55
N ALA A 529 34.44 -23.46 40.63
CA ALA A 529 34.09 -22.70 39.42
C ALA A 529 33.21 -23.48 38.44
N ASN A 530 33.45 -24.78 38.29
CA ASN A 530 32.64 -25.66 37.44
C ASN A 530 31.21 -25.88 37.98
N GLN A 531 31.07 -25.91 39.32
CA GLN A 531 29.75 -26.02 39.93
C GLN A 531 28.92 -24.74 39.75
N GLN A 532 29.56 -23.57 39.78
CA GLN A 532 28.91 -22.25 39.57
C GLN A 532 28.48 -22.10 38.09
N LYS A 533 29.29 -22.57 37.16
CA LYS A 533 28.97 -22.53 35.71
C LYS A 533 27.73 -23.36 35.36
N ASN A 534 27.57 -24.52 36.01
CA ASN A 534 26.41 -25.38 35.77
C ASN A 534 25.10 -24.80 36.33
N ILE A 535 25.19 -24.05 37.45
CA ILE A 535 24.02 -23.35 38.05
C ILE A 535 23.55 -22.21 37.13
N VAL A 536 24.48 -21.42 36.59
CA VAL A 536 24.17 -20.30 35.70
C VAL A 536 23.58 -20.79 34.35
N ALA A 537 24.11 -21.91 33.82
CA ALA A 537 23.58 -22.52 32.59
C ALA A 537 22.15 -23.06 32.78
N ALA A 538 21.85 -23.63 33.94
CA ALA A 538 20.50 -24.10 34.25
C ALA A 538 19.49 -22.97 34.43
N GLN A 539 19.92 -21.85 35.01
CA GLN A 539 19.07 -20.66 35.16
C GLN A 539 18.75 -20.00 33.80
N ALA A 540 19.74 -19.91 32.92
CA ALA A 540 19.55 -19.36 31.58
C ALA A 540 18.59 -20.20 30.70
N SER A 541 18.65 -21.56 30.84
CA SER A 541 17.74 -22.42 30.09
C SER A 541 16.28 -22.33 30.55
N VAL A 542 16.06 -22.06 31.83
CA VAL A 542 14.70 -21.86 32.37
C VAL A 542 14.09 -20.55 31.88
N GLU A 543 14.90 -19.49 31.77
CA GLU A 543 14.44 -18.18 31.29
C GLU A 543 14.08 -18.21 29.78
N ILE A 544 14.90 -18.92 28.99
CA ILE A 544 14.63 -19.13 27.56
C ILE A 544 13.34 -19.95 27.36
N SER A 545 13.13 -20.97 28.19
CA SER A 545 11.91 -21.79 28.11
C SER A 545 10.65 -21.00 28.50
N LYS A 546 10.76 -20.08 29.45
CA LYS A 546 9.64 -19.21 29.84
C LYS A 546 9.26 -18.22 28.73
N SER A 547 10.26 -17.62 28.09
CA SER A 547 10.00 -16.65 27.01
C SER A 547 9.46 -17.31 25.74
N SER A 548 9.92 -18.54 25.43
CA SER A 548 9.37 -19.29 24.30
C SER A 548 7.95 -19.80 24.54
N ALA A 549 7.62 -20.18 25.78
CA ALA A 549 6.26 -20.54 26.15
C ALA A 549 5.28 -19.35 26.06
N ALA A 550 5.73 -18.17 26.49
CA ALA A 550 4.94 -16.94 26.38
C ALA A 550 4.68 -16.54 24.92
N ALA A 551 5.67 -16.71 24.05
CA ALA A 551 5.52 -16.45 22.63
C ALA A 551 4.55 -17.44 21.93
N MET A 552 4.59 -18.71 22.32
CA MET A 552 3.64 -19.72 21.81
C MET A 552 2.20 -19.47 22.25
N ILE A 553 2.01 -19.04 23.51
CA ILE A 553 0.68 -18.71 24.02
C ILE A 553 0.10 -17.49 23.27
N ALA A 554 0.90 -16.44 23.06
CA ALA A 554 0.48 -15.26 22.32
C ALA A 554 0.14 -15.54 20.85
N ALA A 555 0.88 -16.47 20.21
CA ALA A 555 0.59 -16.91 18.85
C ALA A 555 -0.72 -17.73 18.78
N ALA A 556 -0.94 -18.63 19.73
CA ALA A 556 -2.15 -19.46 19.80
C ALA A 556 -3.40 -18.62 20.11
N GLU A 557 -3.27 -17.60 20.96
CA GLU A 557 -4.38 -16.66 21.23
C GLU A 557 -4.71 -15.79 20.00
N GLY A 558 -3.70 -15.43 19.21
CA GLY A 558 -3.88 -14.71 17.94
C GLY A 558 -4.60 -15.55 16.89
N GLU A 559 -4.24 -16.81 16.75
CA GLU A 559 -4.90 -17.74 15.82
C GLU A 559 -6.34 -18.07 16.26
N ALA A 560 -6.56 -18.28 17.56
CA ALA A 560 -7.91 -18.52 18.09
C ALA A 560 -8.85 -17.34 17.81
N ARG A 561 -8.37 -16.10 18.03
CA ARG A 561 -9.13 -14.88 17.78
C ARG A 561 -9.41 -14.63 16.29
N GLN A 562 -8.47 -15.04 15.43
CA GLN A 562 -8.66 -14.97 13.97
C GLN A 562 -9.72 -15.97 13.49
N ILE A 563 -9.75 -17.18 14.05
CA ILE A 563 -10.73 -18.22 13.72
C ILE A 563 -12.12 -17.78 14.19
N GLU A 564 -12.23 -17.20 15.39
CA GLU A 564 -13.47 -16.71 15.96
C GLU A 564 -14.07 -15.57 15.12
N LEU A 565 -13.27 -14.58 14.73
CA LEU A 565 -13.69 -13.48 13.86
C LEU A 565 -14.13 -13.96 12.45
N ARG A 566 -13.46 -15.00 11.93
CA ARG A 566 -13.87 -15.61 10.64
C ARG A 566 -15.16 -16.42 10.76
N ALA A 567 -15.35 -17.11 11.87
CA ALA A 567 -16.58 -17.87 12.12
C ALA A 567 -17.78 -16.94 12.27
N ASP A 568 -17.64 -15.83 12.99
CA ASP A 568 -18.68 -14.82 13.17
C ASP A 568 -19.06 -14.12 11.87
N ALA A 569 -18.06 -13.74 11.07
CA ALA A 569 -18.26 -13.14 9.75
C ALA A 569 -18.99 -14.09 8.79
N ASN A 570 -18.58 -15.36 8.77
CA ASN A 570 -19.23 -16.38 7.95
C ASN A 570 -20.65 -16.68 8.41
N SER A 571 -20.87 -16.77 9.73
CA SER A 571 -22.20 -16.98 10.31
C SER A 571 -23.17 -15.86 9.93
N ALA A 572 -22.71 -14.58 10.03
CA ALA A 572 -23.51 -13.42 9.64
C ALA A 572 -23.82 -13.39 8.12
N ALA A 573 -22.86 -13.82 7.31
CA ALA A 573 -23.04 -13.92 5.86
C ALA A 573 -24.03 -15.02 5.47
N TYR A 574 -23.93 -16.20 6.13
CA TYR A 574 -24.86 -17.30 5.89
C TYR A 574 -26.29 -17.00 6.36
N GLN A 575 -26.45 -16.29 7.47
CA GLN A 575 -27.79 -15.88 7.96
C GLN A 575 -28.47 -14.90 7.00
N LYS A 576 -27.70 -13.96 6.41
CA LYS A 576 -28.23 -13.05 5.38
C LYS A 576 -28.62 -13.78 4.10
N LEU A 577 -27.82 -14.73 3.66
CA LEU A 577 -28.12 -15.54 2.47
C LEU A 577 -29.36 -16.43 2.65
N ILE A 578 -29.56 -17.01 3.85
CA ILE A 578 -30.73 -17.82 4.17
C ILE A 578 -31.99 -16.96 4.18
N ALA A 579 -31.89 -15.70 4.60
CA ALA A 579 -33.03 -14.78 4.63
C ALA A 579 -33.51 -14.35 3.24
N GLU A 580 -32.60 -14.31 2.25
CA GLU A 580 -32.94 -13.82 0.90
C GLU A 580 -33.27 -14.93 -0.11
N ILE A 581 -32.66 -16.10 0.00
CA ILE A 581 -32.74 -17.16 -1.05
C ILE A 581 -33.33 -18.47 -0.53
N GLY A 582 -33.66 -18.57 0.76
CA GLY A 582 -34.15 -19.78 1.37
C GLY A 582 -33.07 -20.85 1.59
N ARG A 583 -33.40 -21.84 2.41
CA ARG A 583 -32.46 -22.90 2.82
C ARG A 583 -31.98 -23.77 1.65
N ASP A 584 -32.86 -24.01 0.69
CA ASP A 584 -32.57 -24.86 -0.50
C ASP A 584 -31.71 -24.14 -1.53
N GLY A 585 -31.80 -22.81 -1.59
CA GLY A 585 -30.91 -21.99 -2.43
C GLY A 585 -29.47 -21.96 -1.94
N LEU A 586 -29.29 -21.93 -0.62
CA LEU A 586 -27.95 -21.94 0.00
C LEU A 586 -27.23 -23.28 -0.22
N ILE A 587 -27.98 -24.39 -0.08
CA ILE A 587 -27.44 -25.74 -0.32
C ILE A 587 -26.97 -25.90 -1.76
N SER A 588 -27.71 -25.33 -2.71
CA SER A 588 -27.33 -25.36 -4.14
C SER A 588 -26.09 -24.54 -4.44
N ILE A 589 -25.90 -23.40 -3.79
CA ILE A 589 -24.69 -22.55 -3.94
C ILE A 589 -23.48 -23.22 -3.30
N GLU A 590 -23.64 -23.85 -2.16
CA GLU A 590 -22.55 -24.54 -1.45
C GLU A 590 -22.12 -25.82 -2.18
N LEU A 591 -23.06 -26.53 -2.81
CA LEU A 591 -22.77 -27.65 -3.71
C LEU A 591 -21.99 -27.21 -4.96
N LEU A 592 -22.35 -26.07 -5.54
CA LEU A 592 -21.61 -25.48 -6.68
C LEU A 592 -20.21 -25.02 -6.31
N LYS A 593 -19.99 -24.52 -5.11
CA LYS A 593 -18.64 -24.18 -4.60
C LYS A 593 -17.77 -25.41 -4.43
N LEU A 594 -18.31 -26.48 -3.86
CA LEU A 594 -17.61 -27.78 -3.70
C LEU A 594 -17.22 -28.41 -5.04
N VAL A 595 -18.05 -28.23 -6.07
CA VAL A 595 -17.76 -28.66 -7.46
C VAL A 595 -16.65 -27.80 -8.08
N ARG A 596 -16.73 -26.48 -7.88
CA ARG A 596 -15.70 -25.54 -8.38
C ARG A 596 -14.33 -25.82 -7.79
N ASP A 597 -14.27 -26.11 -6.50
CA ASP A 597 -13.01 -26.30 -5.77
C ASP A 597 -12.41 -27.71 -5.95
N GLY A 598 -12.98 -28.51 -6.87
CA GLY A 598 -12.43 -29.79 -7.32
C GLY A 598 -12.58 -30.93 -6.30
N GLN A 599 -13.36 -30.73 -5.23
CA GLN A 599 -13.54 -31.73 -4.16
C GLN A 599 -14.64 -32.74 -4.45
N ILE A 600 -15.47 -32.53 -5.48
CA ILE A 600 -16.49 -33.49 -5.91
C ILE A 600 -16.48 -33.57 -7.45
N LYS A 601 -16.08 -34.69 -7.98
CA LYS A 601 -16.25 -35.03 -9.40
C LYS A 601 -17.71 -35.44 -9.65
N ILE A 602 -18.46 -34.63 -10.38
CA ILE A 602 -19.86 -34.87 -10.75
C ILE A 602 -19.98 -35.56 -12.13
N THR A 603 -18.93 -35.95 -12.73
CA THR A 603 -19.03 -36.74 -13.97
C THR A 603 -18.71 -38.20 -13.68
N PRO A 604 -19.68 -39.08 -13.75
CA PRO A 604 -19.38 -40.52 -13.75
C PRO A 604 -18.80 -40.87 -15.12
N GLU A 605 -17.56 -41.25 -15.17
CA GLU A 605 -17.03 -42.03 -16.27
C GLU A 605 -17.61 -43.44 -16.15
N VAL A 606 -18.81 -43.60 -16.65
CA VAL A 606 -19.34 -44.95 -16.92
C VAL A 606 -19.11 -45.23 -18.38
N TYR A 607 -18.07 -45.92 -18.67
CA TYR A 607 -17.90 -46.66 -19.92
C TYR A 607 -18.56 -48.02 -19.74
N VAL A 608 -19.77 -48.17 -20.22
CA VAL A 608 -20.44 -49.47 -20.31
C VAL A 608 -20.01 -50.13 -21.62
N SER A 609 -19.04 -50.98 -21.58
CA SER A 609 -18.87 -52.05 -22.53
C SER A 609 -19.48 -53.32 -21.91
N GLY A 610 -20.50 -53.85 -22.53
CA GLY A 610 -21.24 -54.99 -22.04
C GLY A 610 -20.41 -56.26 -21.86
N ASP A 611 -20.58 -56.89 -20.75
CA ASP A 611 -21.08 -58.27 -20.61
C ASP A 611 -21.02 -58.71 -19.12
N ASN A 612 -22.17 -59.16 -18.64
CA ASN A 612 -22.39 -60.02 -17.48
C ASN A 612 -21.61 -59.82 -16.17
N GLY A 613 -22.17 -59.08 -15.23
CA GLY A 613 -21.82 -59.14 -13.83
C GLY A 613 -22.49 -58.04 -13.00
N GLY A 614 -23.37 -58.42 -12.09
CA GLY A 614 -24.26 -57.55 -11.31
C GLY A 614 -23.51 -56.52 -10.40
N PRO A 615 -24.26 -55.59 -9.85
CA PRO A 615 -23.76 -54.38 -9.19
C PRO A 615 -23.04 -54.57 -7.83
N MET A 616 -22.75 -55.78 -7.42
CA MET A 616 -22.08 -56.09 -6.15
C MET A 616 -20.54 -56.23 -6.27
N THR A 617 -19.98 -56.32 -7.48
CA THR A 617 -18.54 -56.47 -7.67
C THR A 617 -17.78 -55.15 -7.72
N ALA A 618 -18.45 -54.03 -7.99
CA ALA A 618 -17.82 -52.70 -8.01
C ALA A 618 -17.57 -52.13 -6.60
N LEU A 619 -18.34 -52.61 -5.59
CA LEU A 619 -18.20 -52.12 -4.19
C LEU A 619 -17.07 -52.81 -3.42
N ALA A 620 -16.66 -54.01 -3.85
CA ALA A 620 -15.58 -54.77 -3.19
C ALA A 620 -14.18 -54.31 -3.63
N ALA A 621 -14.03 -53.69 -4.78
CA ALA A 621 -12.73 -53.21 -5.28
C ALA A 621 -12.27 -51.89 -4.64
N THR A 622 -13.19 -51.09 -4.10
CA THR A 622 -12.88 -49.82 -3.45
C THR A 622 -12.54 -49.91 -1.96
N MET A 623 -12.79 -51.07 -1.33
CA MET A 623 -12.50 -51.26 0.10
C MET A 623 -11.21 -52.03 0.42
N LEU A 624 -10.48 -52.51 -0.57
CA LEU A 624 -9.27 -53.35 -0.36
C LEU A 624 -7.95 -52.73 -0.90
N GLY A 625 -7.97 -51.51 -1.36
CA GLY A 625 -6.82 -50.80 -1.95
C GLY A 625 -6.08 -49.80 -1.04
N GLY A 626 -6.04 -50.04 0.26
CA GLY A 626 -5.47 -49.07 1.21
C GLY A 626 -4.41 -49.64 2.13
N ARG A 627 -3.39 -50.30 1.58
CA ARG A 627 -2.11 -50.54 2.30
C ARG A 627 -0.97 -50.75 1.29
N GLN A 628 -0.26 -49.68 1.00
CA GLN A 628 1.10 -49.80 0.46
C GLN A 628 2.07 -49.11 1.40
N SER A 629 3.01 -49.91 1.78
CA SER A 629 4.18 -49.75 2.62
C SER A 629 5.12 -48.63 2.18
N VAL A 630 5.62 -47.89 3.17
CA VAL A 630 6.73 -46.95 3.09
C VAL A 630 8.03 -47.74 2.84
N PRO A 631 8.86 -47.43 1.84
CA PRO A 631 10.20 -47.98 1.74
C PRO A 631 11.17 -47.18 2.63
N ALA A 632 11.93 -47.91 3.41
CA ALA A 632 13.02 -47.43 4.24
C ALA A 632 14.15 -46.85 3.39
N HIS A 633 14.63 -45.64 3.74
CA HIS A 633 15.88 -45.09 3.22
C HIS A 633 17.09 -45.77 3.89
N PRO A 634 18.16 -46.04 3.16
CA PRO A 634 19.39 -46.58 3.73
C PRO A 634 20.23 -45.50 4.41
N VAL A 635 20.71 -45.84 5.58
CA VAL A 635 21.70 -45.10 6.36
C VAL A 635 23.01 -45.05 5.58
N LYS A 636 23.52 -43.82 5.33
CA LYS A 636 24.90 -43.63 4.85
C LYS A 636 25.82 -43.48 6.05
N GLU A 637 26.81 -44.37 6.10
CA GLU A 637 27.96 -44.36 7.01
C GLU A 637 28.77 -43.06 6.89
N ALA A 638 29.23 -42.57 8.03
CA ALA A 638 30.19 -41.50 8.15
C ALA A 638 31.61 -41.98 7.95
N PRO A 639 32.50 -41.26 7.28
CA PRO A 639 33.91 -41.61 7.22
C PRO A 639 34.63 -41.16 8.49
N GLN A 640 35.51 -42.05 8.99
CA GLN A 640 36.49 -41.83 10.06
C GLN A 640 37.64 -40.91 9.57
N PRO A 641 38.27 -40.16 10.50
CA PRO A 641 39.34 -39.22 10.18
C PRO A 641 40.69 -39.91 9.99
N ALA A 642 41.46 -39.39 9.05
CA ALA A 642 42.91 -39.56 8.99
C ALA A 642 43.57 -38.21 9.38
#